data_0d46f02432bbb14d11b53220d5374250
#
_entry.id   0d46f02432bbb14d11b53220d5374250
#
_cell.length_a   1.000
_cell.length_b   1.000
_cell.length_c   1.000
_cell.angle_alpha   90.00
_cell.angle_beta   90.00
_cell.angle_gamma   90.00
#
_symmetry.space_group_name_H-M   'P 1'
#
loop_
_entity.id
_entity.type
_entity.pdbx_description
1 polymer ?
#
loop_
_entity_poly.entity_id
_entity_poly.type
_entity_poly.pdbx_seq_one_letter_code
_entity_poly.pdbx_strand_id
1 'polypeptide(L)'
;MSMPAPKLSKKMMRRAFLVGGLQLGFAGVLAVRMRHLQIDQADQFRLMADENRINVRLISPKRGEIYDRNGITLARNEQSFRITLVEEEADDVKGVLDKLGELITITPEDVEQTFIELKKNAPFLPVTVADRVSWDDVSIVALNAPVLPGITPETGLSRQYPLGSYFTHVVGYVGPVSTRDLEKRDAPDPLLKIPRFQIGKSRLEASFEDHLRGKAGARNIEVNAAGRVMQELDRRESEAGANLKLTIDANLQCYAQARLGEESASAVVMDCKTGELLALTSSPSYDPNKFVRGISHKDYNALLEDKRKPLVSKSVQGAYPHGSTFKMITALAALEAGIIDEKTTVYCPGHLEIAGKKKYCWKRGGHGKVSLEKSLRESCDVFYYDIALKVGIEKIAEVARRFGFGEKHDISMSVENEGLVPSKEWKRRMRDSDWLIGDTANVAIGQGDVLASPLQLAIMTARLATGKMISPKLIADTNAQKNDAEEAGVTLNPAHLKAVRKAMYEVSNARNGTAYRSRVIDEAFRMAGKTGTSQVFTISEAERKKGVTSNEDRDWERRDHALFVCFAPYDDPKIAVSVVVEHGGGGSTTAAPIARDILLQALYNGTPPLTAYPVKDRATISKQQTQFKEILPRLKSGENVET
;
A
#
# COMPACT_ATOMS: atom_id res chain seq x y z
N MET A 1 -25.37 104.02 26.24
CA MET A 1 -26.29 103.19 27.06
C MET A 1 -25.69 101.77 27.15
N SER A 2 -25.04 101.47 28.26
CA SER A 2 -24.46 100.15 28.52
C SER A 2 -25.54 99.31 29.26
N MET A 3 -25.94 98.24 28.66
CA MET A 3 -26.82 97.25 29.31
C MET A 3 -26.12 96.59 30.51
N PRO A 4 -26.76 96.48 31.66
CA PRO A 4 -26.14 95.72 32.79
C PRO A 4 -26.18 94.27 32.55
N ALA A 5 -25.05 93.60 32.78
CA ALA A 5 -24.92 92.15 32.68
C ALA A 5 -25.94 91.44 33.63
N PRO A 6 -26.60 90.38 33.23
CA PRO A 6 -27.57 89.63 34.05
C PRO A 6 -26.86 88.98 35.23
N LYS A 7 -27.31 89.33 36.45
CA LYS A 7 -26.85 88.65 37.69
C LYS A 7 -27.30 87.23 37.76
N LEU A 8 -26.44 86.29 37.49
CA LEU A 8 -26.70 84.86 37.64
C LEU A 8 -27.16 84.51 39.07
N SER A 9 -28.30 83.82 39.23
CA SER A 9 -28.80 83.51 40.54
C SER A 9 -27.84 82.57 41.28
N LYS A 10 -27.71 82.69 42.57
CA LYS A 10 -26.83 81.87 43.42
C LYS A 10 -27.07 80.33 43.23
N LYS A 11 -28.28 79.93 42.85
CA LYS A 11 -28.64 78.57 42.54
C LYS A 11 -28.05 78.07 41.21
N MET A 12 -27.96 78.95 40.21
CA MET A 12 -27.32 78.63 38.93
C MET A 12 -25.82 78.44 39.05
N MET A 13 -25.16 79.35 39.84
CA MET A 13 -23.76 79.27 40.10
C MET A 13 -23.38 78.00 40.87
N ARG A 14 -24.16 77.56 41.89
CA ARG A 14 -23.95 76.28 42.61
C ARG A 14 -24.11 75.07 41.70
N ARG A 15 -25.09 75.08 40.80
CA ARG A 15 -25.28 73.96 39.82
C ARG A 15 -24.14 73.92 38.80
N ALA A 16 -23.66 75.11 38.33
CA ALA A 16 -22.51 75.17 37.43
C ALA A 16 -21.21 74.69 38.12
N PHE A 17 -21.02 75.06 39.41
CA PHE A 17 -19.88 74.53 40.19
C PHE A 17 -19.95 73.03 40.45
N LEU A 18 -21.14 72.47 40.69
CA LEU A 18 -21.31 71.03 40.86
C LEU A 18 -21.06 70.28 39.56
N VAL A 19 -21.62 70.75 38.42
CA VAL A 19 -21.38 70.15 37.12
C VAL A 19 -19.90 70.27 36.70
N GLY A 20 -19.30 71.47 36.91
CA GLY A 20 -17.89 71.66 36.61
C GLY A 20 -16.96 70.77 37.46
N GLY A 21 -17.29 70.66 38.78
CA GLY A 21 -16.58 69.74 39.68
C GLY A 21 -16.67 68.28 39.28
N LEU A 22 -17.90 67.83 38.84
CA LEU A 22 -18.11 66.47 38.35
C LEU A 22 -17.31 66.20 37.03
N GLN A 23 -17.29 67.20 36.12
CA GLN A 23 -16.52 67.11 34.88
C GLN A 23 -15.03 67.08 35.15
N LEU A 24 -14.51 67.91 36.08
CA LEU A 24 -13.10 67.87 36.49
C LEU A 24 -12.73 66.56 37.18
N GLY A 25 -13.61 66.04 38.04
CA GLY A 25 -13.44 64.73 38.64
C GLY A 25 -13.38 63.58 37.60
N PHE A 26 -14.30 63.63 36.63
CA PHE A 26 -14.29 62.71 35.52
C PHE A 26 -13.04 62.81 34.64
N ALA A 27 -12.64 64.05 34.29
CA ALA A 27 -11.39 64.31 33.56
C ALA A 27 -10.15 63.83 34.33
N GLY A 28 -10.13 63.97 35.65
CA GLY A 28 -9.10 63.44 36.52
C GLY A 28 -9.00 61.91 36.49
N VAL A 29 -10.12 61.23 36.60
CA VAL A 29 -10.16 59.78 36.51
C VAL A 29 -9.69 59.30 35.12
N LEU A 30 -10.09 59.98 34.03
CA LEU A 30 -9.61 59.65 32.70
C LEU A 30 -8.09 59.90 32.56
N ALA A 31 -7.56 61.01 33.11
CA ALA A 31 -6.14 61.30 33.06
C ALA A 31 -5.31 60.28 33.86
N VAL A 32 -5.79 59.85 35.03
CA VAL A 32 -5.15 58.78 35.81
C VAL A 32 -5.20 57.45 35.05
N ARG A 33 -6.33 57.15 34.42
CA ARG A 33 -6.47 55.92 33.64
C ARG A 33 -5.58 55.94 32.36
N MET A 34 -5.50 57.11 31.69
CA MET A 34 -4.60 57.28 30.56
C MET A 34 -3.14 57.12 30.97
N ARG A 35 -2.73 57.75 32.11
CA ARG A 35 -1.39 57.58 32.65
C ARG A 35 -1.07 56.12 32.93
N HIS A 36 -1.98 55.42 33.60
CA HIS A 36 -1.83 53.99 33.92
C HIS A 36 -1.68 53.13 32.64
N LEU A 37 -2.47 53.37 31.60
CA LEU A 37 -2.39 52.63 30.35
C LEU A 37 -1.18 53.03 29.50
N GLN A 38 -0.81 54.30 29.46
CA GLN A 38 0.22 54.83 28.54
C GLN A 38 1.63 54.86 29.15
N ILE A 39 1.74 54.86 30.48
CA ILE A 39 3.03 54.91 31.16
C ILE A 39 3.30 53.66 31.97
N ASP A 40 2.39 53.30 32.90
CA ASP A 40 2.63 52.18 33.84
C ASP A 40 2.53 50.81 33.19
N GLN A 41 1.66 50.67 32.17
CA GLN A 41 1.47 49.46 31.38
C GLN A 41 1.89 49.57 29.90
N ALA A 42 2.60 50.64 29.54
CA ALA A 42 2.99 50.94 28.15
C ALA A 42 3.78 49.78 27.52
N ASP A 43 4.74 49.23 28.25
CA ASP A 43 5.59 48.15 27.75
C ASP A 43 4.79 46.87 27.58
N GLN A 44 3.85 46.56 28.46
CA GLN A 44 2.99 45.41 28.36
C GLN A 44 2.03 45.50 27.14
N PHE A 45 1.43 46.69 26.94
CA PHE A 45 0.56 46.91 25.78
C PHE A 45 1.34 47.03 24.47
N ARG A 46 2.58 47.52 24.48
CA ARG A 46 3.49 47.44 23.32
C ARG A 46 3.83 46.01 22.97
N LEU A 47 4.20 45.19 23.96
CA LEU A 47 4.50 43.78 23.77
C LEU A 47 3.29 43.03 23.20
N MET A 48 2.09 43.26 23.74
CA MET A 48 0.84 42.70 23.21
C MET A 48 0.51 43.19 21.80
N ALA A 49 0.80 44.47 21.50
CA ALA A 49 0.58 45.04 20.17
C ALA A 49 1.58 44.47 19.17
N ASP A 50 2.85 44.26 19.56
CA ASP A 50 3.87 43.65 18.73
C ASP A 50 3.60 42.19 18.52
N GLU A 51 3.14 41.42 19.52
CA GLU A 51 2.67 40.02 19.38
C GLU A 51 1.48 39.91 18.44
N ASN A 52 0.52 40.83 18.49
CA ASN A 52 -0.62 40.84 17.57
C ASN A 52 -0.25 41.34 16.15
N ARG A 53 0.84 42.07 15.99
CA ARG A 53 1.31 42.59 14.70
C ARG A 53 2.13 41.59 13.91
N ILE A 54 2.85 40.69 14.60
CA ILE A 54 3.70 39.67 13.97
C ILE A 54 2.96 38.34 13.91
N ASN A 55 2.77 37.85 12.70
CA ASN A 55 2.16 36.55 12.45
C ASN A 55 3.18 35.62 11.81
N VAL A 56 3.29 34.38 12.33
CA VAL A 56 4.19 33.37 11.79
C VAL A 56 3.42 32.53 10.80
N ARG A 57 3.77 32.58 9.51
CA ARG A 57 3.26 31.74 8.48
C ARG A 57 4.25 30.61 8.16
N LEU A 58 3.79 29.38 8.20
CA LEU A 58 4.62 28.23 7.88
C LEU A 58 4.84 28.12 6.37
N ILE A 59 6.05 27.72 5.98
CA ILE A 59 6.42 27.39 4.61
C ILE A 59 6.43 25.86 4.51
N SER A 60 5.58 25.31 3.64
CA SER A 60 5.51 23.86 3.41
C SER A 60 6.80 23.36 2.78
N PRO A 61 7.39 22.29 3.31
CA PRO A 61 8.57 21.66 2.73
C PRO A 61 8.21 20.90 1.43
N LYS A 62 9.22 20.74 0.58
CA LYS A 62 9.12 19.81 -0.56
C LYS A 62 9.14 18.38 -0.03
N ARG A 63 8.16 17.56 -0.38
CA ARG A 63 8.10 16.16 0.02
C ARG A 63 9.21 15.36 -0.65
N GLY A 64 9.87 14.43 0.05
CA GLY A 64 10.87 13.52 -0.49
C GLY A 64 10.31 12.68 -1.65
N GLU A 65 11.11 12.39 -2.63
CA GLU A 65 10.74 11.59 -3.80
C GLU A 65 11.00 10.10 -3.54
N ILE A 66 10.26 9.23 -4.24
CA ILE A 66 10.40 7.78 -4.13
C ILE A 66 10.90 7.24 -5.44
N TYR A 67 11.96 6.42 -5.38
CA TYR A 67 12.63 5.84 -6.55
C TYR A 67 12.67 4.32 -6.47
N ASP A 68 12.69 3.67 -7.61
CA ASP A 68 13.03 2.25 -7.71
C ASP A 68 14.54 2.01 -7.51
N ARG A 69 14.98 0.75 -7.57
CA ARG A 69 16.40 0.38 -7.42
C ARG A 69 17.31 0.99 -8.48
N ASN A 70 16.77 1.31 -9.66
CA ASN A 70 17.50 1.82 -10.82
C ASN A 70 17.42 3.36 -10.95
N GLY A 71 16.73 4.04 -10.02
CA GLY A 71 16.52 5.49 -10.05
C GLY A 71 15.31 5.94 -10.88
N ILE A 72 14.42 5.03 -11.28
CA ILE A 72 13.15 5.38 -11.92
C ILE A 72 12.23 5.99 -10.86
N THR A 73 11.65 7.14 -11.17
CA THR A 73 10.79 7.88 -10.25
C THR A 73 9.42 7.21 -10.12
N LEU A 74 9.05 6.84 -8.89
CA LEU A 74 7.77 6.22 -8.54
C LEU A 74 6.79 7.23 -7.95
N ALA A 75 7.30 8.24 -7.24
CA ALA A 75 6.52 9.37 -6.74
C ALA A 75 7.39 10.63 -6.74
N ARG A 76 6.88 11.70 -7.33
CA ARG A 76 7.54 13.01 -7.45
C ARG A 76 6.63 14.15 -7.05
N ASN A 77 7.20 15.33 -6.92
CA ASN A 77 6.42 16.55 -6.78
C ASN A 77 6.41 17.25 -8.14
N GLU A 78 5.22 17.56 -8.61
CA GLU A 78 5.03 18.27 -9.87
C GLU A 78 4.46 19.66 -9.60
N GLN A 79 4.85 20.62 -10.41
CA GLN A 79 4.27 21.95 -10.34
C GLN A 79 2.78 21.86 -10.64
N SER A 80 1.98 22.41 -9.76
CA SER A 80 0.52 22.43 -9.87
C SER A 80 0.03 23.86 -9.79
N PHE A 81 -0.99 24.15 -10.54
CA PHE A 81 -1.65 25.45 -10.53
C PHE A 81 -3.00 25.33 -9.86
N ARG A 82 -3.37 26.34 -9.10
CA ARG A 82 -4.68 26.47 -8.47
C ARG A 82 -5.23 27.86 -8.69
N ILE A 83 -6.53 27.95 -8.72
CA ILE A 83 -7.24 29.21 -8.80
C ILE A 83 -7.77 29.53 -7.40
N THR A 84 -7.41 30.68 -6.86
CA THR A 84 -7.86 31.16 -5.55
C THR A 84 -8.79 32.37 -5.71
N LEU A 85 -9.70 32.52 -4.75
CA LEU A 85 -10.61 33.65 -4.64
C LEU A 85 -10.42 34.35 -3.29
N VAL A 86 -10.28 35.66 -3.31
CA VAL A 86 -10.33 36.54 -2.13
C VAL A 86 -11.70 37.22 -2.11
N GLU A 87 -12.53 36.87 -1.13
CA GLU A 87 -13.92 37.32 -1.04
C GLU A 87 -14.03 38.88 -0.99
N GLU A 88 -13.12 39.51 -0.25
CA GLU A 88 -13.11 40.99 -0.08
C GLU A 88 -12.85 41.73 -1.40
N GLU A 89 -12.22 41.11 -2.36
CA GLU A 89 -11.91 41.68 -3.69
C GLU A 89 -12.99 41.40 -4.73
N ALA A 90 -14.00 40.58 -4.38
CA ALA A 90 -15.11 40.16 -5.26
C ALA A 90 -16.42 40.76 -4.74
N ASP A 91 -16.95 41.78 -5.41
CA ASP A 91 -18.24 42.40 -5.04
C ASP A 91 -19.42 41.39 -5.12
N ASP A 92 -19.37 40.45 -6.09
CA ASP A 92 -20.35 39.38 -6.29
C ASP A 92 -19.61 38.05 -6.51
N VAL A 93 -19.35 37.34 -5.41
CA VAL A 93 -18.66 36.05 -5.44
C VAL A 93 -19.35 35.04 -6.36
N LYS A 94 -20.69 34.99 -6.34
CA LYS A 94 -21.43 34.04 -7.17
C LYS A 94 -21.28 34.38 -8.66
N GLY A 95 -21.46 35.63 -9.04
CA GLY A 95 -21.30 36.06 -10.42
C GLY A 95 -19.87 35.88 -10.94
N VAL A 96 -18.86 36.02 -10.07
CA VAL A 96 -17.46 35.73 -10.43
C VAL A 96 -17.23 34.24 -10.65
N LEU A 97 -17.78 33.37 -9.78
CA LEU A 97 -17.67 31.92 -9.95
C LEU A 97 -18.43 31.43 -11.19
N ASP A 98 -19.60 31.99 -11.48
CA ASP A 98 -20.35 31.66 -12.68
C ASP A 98 -19.54 32.01 -13.97
N LYS A 99 -18.93 33.21 -14.02
CA LYS A 99 -18.05 33.63 -15.11
C LYS A 99 -16.80 32.75 -15.22
N LEU A 100 -16.21 32.39 -14.09
CA LEU A 100 -15.05 31.50 -14.08
C LEU A 100 -15.42 30.12 -14.66
N GLY A 101 -16.63 29.62 -14.34
CA GLY A 101 -17.16 28.36 -14.88
C GLY A 101 -17.44 28.38 -16.39
N GLU A 102 -17.63 29.57 -16.99
CA GLU A 102 -17.73 29.74 -18.45
C GLU A 102 -16.35 29.63 -19.13
N LEU A 103 -15.28 29.94 -18.42
CA LEU A 103 -13.91 30.00 -18.95
C LEU A 103 -13.12 28.70 -18.75
N ILE A 104 -13.30 28.06 -17.61
CA ILE A 104 -12.63 26.81 -17.22
C ILE A 104 -13.63 25.82 -16.64
N THR A 105 -13.28 24.54 -16.66
CA THR A 105 -14.12 23.51 -16.06
C THR A 105 -14.00 23.52 -14.54
N ILE A 106 -15.11 23.89 -13.84
CA ILE A 106 -15.23 23.81 -12.39
C ILE A 106 -16.38 22.85 -12.06
N THR A 107 -16.17 21.95 -11.09
CA THR A 107 -17.25 21.04 -10.69
C THR A 107 -18.23 21.72 -9.73
N PRO A 108 -19.51 21.31 -9.70
CA PRO A 108 -20.47 21.81 -8.71
C PRO A 108 -19.98 21.60 -7.26
N GLU A 109 -19.27 20.51 -7.01
CA GLU A 109 -18.67 20.18 -5.72
C GLU A 109 -17.57 21.18 -5.32
N ASP A 110 -16.74 21.63 -6.28
CA ASP A 110 -15.73 22.65 -6.03
C ASP A 110 -16.36 23.98 -5.66
N VAL A 111 -17.45 24.35 -6.33
CA VAL A 111 -18.22 25.58 -6.03
C VAL A 111 -18.82 25.51 -4.63
N GLU A 112 -19.47 24.41 -4.27
CA GLU A 112 -20.05 24.20 -2.95
C GLU A 112 -19.00 24.26 -1.86
N GLN A 113 -17.86 23.57 -2.06
CA GLN A 113 -16.74 23.58 -1.13
C GLN A 113 -16.15 25.01 -0.96
N THR A 114 -16.06 25.77 -2.04
CA THR A 114 -15.62 27.16 -2.00
C THR A 114 -16.49 28.00 -1.07
N PHE A 115 -17.82 27.91 -1.19
CA PHE A 115 -18.73 28.62 -0.28
C PHE A 115 -18.65 28.16 1.18
N ILE A 116 -18.37 26.87 1.43
CA ILE A 116 -18.13 26.37 2.78
C ILE A 116 -16.85 26.95 3.37
N GLU A 117 -15.79 27.05 2.58
CA GLU A 117 -14.49 27.58 3.01
C GLU A 117 -14.55 29.11 3.22
N LEU A 118 -15.23 29.87 2.36
CA LEU A 118 -15.43 31.29 2.52
C LEU A 118 -16.12 31.64 3.86
N LYS A 119 -17.14 30.88 4.25
CA LYS A 119 -17.83 31.05 5.55
C LYS A 119 -16.95 30.77 6.77
N LYS A 120 -15.88 30.00 6.63
CA LYS A 120 -14.98 29.62 7.73
C LYS A 120 -13.76 30.52 7.86
N ASN A 121 -13.37 31.20 6.79
CA ASN A 121 -12.19 32.00 6.70
C ASN A 121 -12.52 33.51 6.74
N ALA A 122 -11.53 34.33 7.07
CA ALA A 122 -11.66 35.78 6.99
C ALA A 122 -11.71 36.24 5.51
N PRO A 123 -12.52 37.26 5.14
CA PRO A 123 -12.75 37.65 3.74
C PRO A 123 -11.51 38.00 2.92
N PHE A 124 -10.45 38.41 3.57
CA PHE A 124 -9.15 38.77 2.96
C PHE A 124 -8.23 37.54 2.71
N LEU A 125 -8.61 36.33 3.18
CA LEU A 125 -7.83 35.13 2.98
C LEU A 125 -8.21 34.45 1.66
N PRO A 126 -7.22 34.05 0.84
CA PRO A 126 -7.51 33.35 -0.39
C PRO A 126 -8.11 31.96 -0.09
N VAL A 127 -9.21 31.63 -0.76
CA VAL A 127 -9.86 30.32 -0.74
C VAL A 127 -9.65 29.69 -2.10
N THR A 128 -9.29 28.40 -2.15
CA THR A 128 -9.07 27.69 -3.41
C THR A 128 -10.42 27.34 -4.05
N VAL A 129 -10.64 27.81 -5.27
CA VAL A 129 -11.82 27.51 -6.11
C VAL A 129 -11.60 26.26 -6.94
N ALA A 130 -10.44 26.19 -7.63
CA ALA A 130 -10.07 25.06 -8.44
C ALA A 130 -8.61 24.69 -8.20
N ASP A 131 -8.32 23.40 -8.07
CA ASP A 131 -6.98 22.89 -7.84
C ASP A 131 -6.50 22.06 -9.05
N ARG A 132 -5.20 22.09 -9.33
CA ARG A 132 -4.55 21.37 -10.45
C ARG A 132 -5.16 21.69 -11.81
N VAL A 133 -5.41 22.95 -12.02
CA VAL A 133 -5.82 23.44 -13.33
C VAL A 133 -4.65 23.34 -14.32
N SER A 134 -4.95 23.20 -15.58
CA SER A 134 -3.93 23.15 -16.64
C SER A 134 -3.25 24.51 -16.80
N TRP A 135 -2.07 24.53 -17.42
CA TRP A 135 -1.42 25.78 -17.80
C TRP A 135 -2.30 26.63 -18.73
N ASP A 136 -3.07 25.97 -19.61
CA ASP A 136 -3.99 26.66 -20.52
C ASP A 136 -5.12 27.32 -19.72
N ASP A 137 -5.71 26.66 -18.72
CA ASP A 137 -6.70 27.25 -17.82
C ASP A 137 -6.15 28.45 -17.06
N VAL A 138 -4.93 28.32 -16.49
CA VAL A 138 -4.23 29.42 -15.84
C VAL A 138 -4.07 30.62 -16.78
N SER A 139 -3.67 30.36 -18.01
CA SER A 139 -3.47 31.39 -19.02
C SER A 139 -4.79 32.08 -19.37
N ILE A 140 -5.87 31.32 -19.53
CA ILE A 140 -7.22 31.85 -19.75
C ILE A 140 -7.66 32.72 -18.58
N VAL A 141 -7.49 32.25 -17.35
CA VAL A 141 -7.87 33.01 -16.15
C VAL A 141 -7.05 34.31 -16.03
N ALA A 142 -5.73 34.21 -16.25
CA ALA A 142 -4.84 35.37 -16.20
C ALA A 142 -5.17 36.45 -17.26
N LEU A 143 -5.52 36.04 -18.49
CA LEU A 143 -5.96 36.94 -19.55
C LEU A 143 -7.30 37.62 -19.22
N ASN A 144 -8.19 36.95 -18.47
CA ASN A 144 -9.49 37.44 -18.08
C ASN A 144 -9.53 38.07 -16.67
N ALA A 145 -8.37 38.27 -16.03
CA ALA A 145 -8.27 38.84 -14.69
C ALA A 145 -9.09 40.15 -14.49
N PRO A 146 -9.17 41.10 -15.46
CA PRO A 146 -9.98 42.30 -15.26
C PRO A 146 -11.48 42.10 -15.07
N VAL A 147 -12.04 40.93 -15.52
CA VAL A 147 -13.45 40.57 -15.39
C VAL A 147 -13.71 39.54 -14.30
N LEU A 148 -12.66 39.10 -13.62
CA LEU A 148 -12.64 38.13 -12.53
C LEU A 148 -12.09 38.72 -11.23
N PRO A 149 -12.71 39.76 -10.64
CA PRO A 149 -12.20 40.38 -9.44
C PRO A 149 -12.08 39.38 -8.29
N GLY A 150 -10.94 39.42 -7.56
CA GLY A 150 -10.61 38.52 -6.46
C GLY A 150 -10.08 37.16 -6.88
N ILE A 151 -10.13 36.80 -8.15
CA ILE A 151 -9.57 35.55 -8.67
C ILE A 151 -8.08 35.73 -8.98
N THR A 152 -7.25 34.83 -8.43
CA THR A 152 -5.79 34.83 -8.67
C THR A 152 -5.31 33.39 -8.91
N PRO A 153 -4.59 33.13 -10.01
CA PRO A 153 -3.89 31.88 -10.19
C PRO A 153 -2.63 31.83 -9.31
N GLU A 154 -2.49 30.74 -8.57
CA GLU A 154 -1.34 30.47 -7.73
C GLU A 154 -0.60 29.21 -8.16
N THR A 155 0.70 29.15 -7.89
CA THR A 155 1.52 27.96 -8.12
C THR A 155 1.75 27.20 -6.81
N GLY A 156 1.68 25.88 -6.89
CA GLY A 156 1.96 25.00 -5.76
C GLY A 156 2.71 23.75 -6.21
N LEU A 157 2.89 22.81 -5.30
CA LEU A 157 3.40 21.49 -5.59
C LEU A 157 2.30 20.46 -5.32
N SER A 158 2.15 19.52 -6.23
CA SER A 158 1.25 18.38 -6.08
C SER A 158 2.03 17.07 -6.19
N ARG A 159 1.64 16.08 -5.42
CA ARG A 159 2.22 14.74 -5.54
C ARG A 159 1.74 14.08 -6.83
N GLN A 160 2.66 13.46 -7.57
CA GLN A 160 2.39 12.70 -8.77
C GLN A 160 3.03 11.32 -8.71
N TYR A 161 2.30 10.32 -9.20
CA TYR A 161 2.70 8.93 -9.31
C TYR A 161 2.76 8.57 -10.80
N PRO A 162 3.93 8.69 -11.45
CA PRO A 162 4.04 8.57 -12.91
C PRO A 162 3.64 7.19 -13.45
N LEU A 163 3.85 6.13 -12.65
CA LEU A 163 3.52 4.75 -13.02
C LEU A 163 2.12 4.31 -12.54
N GLY A 164 1.30 5.25 -12.02
CA GLY A 164 -0.12 5.06 -11.71
C GLY A 164 -0.43 3.77 -10.93
N SER A 165 -1.38 3.01 -11.43
CA SER A 165 -1.90 1.79 -10.81
C SER A 165 -0.86 0.68 -10.62
N TYR A 166 0.25 0.69 -11.34
CA TYR A 166 1.30 -0.34 -11.23
C TYR A 166 2.03 -0.33 -9.88
N PHE A 167 2.03 0.81 -9.17
CA PHE A 167 2.75 0.97 -7.91
C PHE A 167 1.90 1.30 -6.71
N THR A 168 0.60 1.46 -6.87
CA THR A 168 -0.30 1.90 -5.79
C THR A 168 -0.20 1.02 -4.55
N HIS A 169 -0.10 -0.29 -4.73
CA HIS A 169 -0.03 -1.25 -3.62
C HIS A 169 1.32 -1.28 -2.89
N VAL A 170 2.34 -0.64 -3.45
CA VAL A 170 3.67 -0.46 -2.84
C VAL A 170 3.81 0.94 -2.27
N VAL A 171 3.70 1.95 -3.14
CA VAL A 171 3.94 3.35 -2.79
C VAL A 171 2.79 3.92 -1.95
N GLY A 172 1.54 3.60 -2.30
CA GLY A 172 0.37 4.22 -1.71
C GLY A 172 0.06 5.58 -2.34
N TYR A 173 -0.55 6.46 -1.56
CA TYR A 173 -0.91 7.82 -1.99
C TYR A 173 -0.93 8.80 -0.84
N VAL A 174 -0.83 10.08 -1.17
CA VAL A 174 -1.07 11.19 -0.26
C VAL A 174 -2.50 11.72 -0.41
N GLY A 175 -3.00 12.35 0.63
CA GLY A 175 -4.28 13.04 0.61
C GLY A 175 -4.37 14.11 1.67
N PRO A 176 -5.40 14.98 1.64
CA PRO A 176 -5.60 16.03 2.62
C PRO A 176 -5.65 15.50 4.05
N VAL A 177 -5.15 16.28 5.01
CA VAL A 177 -5.26 15.96 6.44
C VAL A 177 -6.73 15.96 6.85
N SER A 178 -7.17 14.88 7.49
CA SER A 178 -8.52 14.77 8.07
C SER A 178 -8.48 14.95 9.60
N THR A 179 -9.64 15.23 10.20
CA THR A 179 -9.78 15.33 11.67
C THR A 179 -9.26 14.06 12.36
N ARG A 180 -9.57 12.89 11.81
CA ARG A 180 -9.08 11.59 12.34
C ARG A 180 -7.54 11.47 12.31
N ASP A 181 -6.85 12.09 11.36
CA ASP A 181 -5.38 12.07 11.30
C ASP A 181 -4.75 12.92 12.40
N LEU A 182 -5.43 14.01 12.77
CA LEU A 182 -5.00 14.87 13.89
C LEU A 182 -5.26 14.18 15.24
N GLU A 183 -6.41 13.56 15.42
CA GLU A 183 -6.80 12.86 16.65
C GLU A 183 -5.87 11.69 17.01
N LYS A 184 -5.22 11.07 16.02
CA LYS A 184 -4.27 9.97 16.25
C LYS A 184 -2.91 10.42 16.79
N ARG A 185 -2.67 11.72 16.93
CA ARG A 185 -1.37 12.30 17.31
C ARG A 185 -1.52 13.15 18.55
N ASP A 186 -0.78 12.83 19.61
CA ASP A 186 -0.84 13.56 20.89
C ASP A 186 -0.40 15.03 20.74
N ALA A 187 0.58 15.31 19.86
CA ALA A 187 1.06 16.65 19.53
C ALA A 187 1.22 16.78 18.00
N PRO A 188 0.14 17.10 17.27
CA PRO A 188 0.22 17.21 15.82
C PRO A 188 1.14 18.38 15.39
N ASP A 189 2.04 18.09 14.45
CA ASP A 189 2.91 19.08 13.82
C ASP A 189 2.07 20.24 13.26
N PRO A 190 2.47 21.50 13.50
CA PRO A 190 1.77 22.67 12.96
C PRO A 190 1.53 22.63 11.45
N LEU A 191 2.40 21.98 10.66
CA LEU A 191 2.21 21.75 9.22
C LEU A 191 0.87 21.10 8.91
N LEU A 192 0.41 20.18 9.76
CA LEU A 192 -0.83 19.43 9.56
C LEU A 192 -2.09 20.29 9.69
N LYS A 193 -1.95 21.52 10.23
CA LYS A 193 -3.02 22.51 10.34
C LYS A 193 -3.11 23.42 9.12
N ILE A 194 -2.13 23.38 8.20
CA ILE A 194 -2.19 24.14 6.95
C ILE A 194 -3.36 23.60 6.11
N PRO A 195 -4.25 24.47 5.62
CA PRO A 195 -5.36 24.03 4.76
C PRO A 195 -4.86 23.22 3.55
N ARG A 196 -5.51 22.12 3.28
CA ARG A 196 -5.19 21.19 2.17
C ARG A 196 -3.76 20.61 2.19
N PHE A 197 -3.05 20.70 3.34
CA PHE A 197 -1.77 20.02 3.48
C PHE A 197 -1.94 18.51 3.28
N GLN A 198 -1.05 17.90 2.52
CA GLN A 198 -1.12 16.48 2.14
C GLN A 198 -0.18 15.65 2.99
N ILE A 199 -0.71 14.53 3.48
CA ILE A 199 0.05 13.50 4.20
C ILE A 199 -0.11 12.15 3.52
N GLY A 200 0.81 11.25 3.77
CA GLY A 200 0.70 9.85 3.34
C GLY A 200 -0.50 9.17 4.00
N LYS A 201 -1.37 8.59 3.18
CA LYS A 201 -2.60 7.92 3.64
C LYS A 201 -2.48 6.40 3.69
N SER A 202 -1.60 5.83 2.88
CA SER A 202 -1.45 4.39 2.77
C SER A 202 -0.03 3.96 2.40
N ARG A 203 0.31 2.71 2.66
CA ARG A 203 1.55 2.03 2.26
C ARG A 203 2.81 2.82 2.66
N LEU A 204 3.83 2.90 1.76
CA LEU A 204 5.09 3.58 2.05
C LEU A 204 4.91 5.08 2.29
N GLU A 205 4.00 5.74 1.56
CA GLU A 205 3.69 7.16 1.81
C GLU A 205 3.23 7.40 3.26
N ALA A 206 2.45 6.47 3.84
CA ALA A 206 2.02 6.56 5.23
C ALA A 206 3.08 6.09 6.22
N SER A 207 3.77 4.98 5.91
CA SER A 207 4.79 4.41 6.82
C SER A 207 6.01 5.31 6.98
N PHE A 208 6.38 6.04 5.92
CA PHE A 208 7.51 6.97 5.90
C PHE A 208 7.07 8.44 5.90
N GLU A 209 5.85 8.73 6.40
CA GLU A 209 5.31 10.10 6.40
C GLU A 209 6.29 11.12 7.00
N ASP A 210 6.82 10.84 8.20
CA ASP A 210 7.70 11.78 8.90
C ASP A 210 9.06 11.95 8.20
N HIS A 211 9.53 10.93 7.48
CA HIS A 211 10.76 10.95 6.70
C HIS A 211 10.58 11.72 5.38
N LEU A 212 9.46 11.47 4.69
CA LEU A 212 9.14 12.07 3.39
C LEU A 212 8.64 13.52 3.51
N ARG A 213 7.95 13.89 4.62
CA ARG A 213 7.31 15.19 4.79
C ARG A 213 8.31 16.35 4.81
N GLY A 214 9.46 16.17 5.48
CA GLY A 214 10.42 17.24 5.73
C GLY A 214 10.01 18.13 6.91
N LYS A 215 10.68 19.28 7.07
CA LYS A 215 10.44 20.22 8.18
C LYS A 215 9.98 21.57 7.68
N ALA A 216 9.03 22.16 8.39
CA ALA A 216 8.51 23.49 8.10
C ALA A 216 9.58 24.56 8.10
N GLY A 217 9.54 25.44 7.10
CA GLY A 217 10.07 26.79 7.20
C GLY A 217 9.07 27.71 7.88
N ALA A 218 9.50 28.93 8.17
CA ALA A 218 8.65 29.95 8.75
C ALA A 218 8.98 31.30 8.14
N ARG A 219 7.95 32.14 7.91
CA ARG A 219 8.09 33.56 7.61
C ARG A 219 7.32 34.33 8.62
N ASN A 220 8.00 35.31 9.22
CA ASN A 220 7.41 36.27 10.12
C ASN A 220 6.89 37.45 9.29
N ILE A 221 5.60 37.67 9.30
CA ILE A 221 4.93 38.74 8.56
C ILE A 221 4.33 39.74 9.52
N GLU A 222 4.47 41.01 9.21
CA GLU A 222 3.73 42.06 9.87
C GLU A 222 2.34 42.20 9.29
N VAL A 223 1.33 42.18 10.14
CA VAL A 223 -0.06 42.33 9.73
C VAL A 223 -0.69 43.55 10.38
N ASN A 224 -1.63 44.20 9.69
CA ASN A 224 -2.43 45.28 10.27
C ASN A 224 -3.54 44.72 11.17
N ALA A 225 -4.33 45.62 11.79
CA ALA A 225 -5.44 45.26 12.67
C ALA A 225 -6.53 44.40 12.00
N ALA A 226 -6.62 44.37 10.66
CA ALA A 226 -7.52 43.56 9.90
C ALA A 226 -6.88 42.21 9.48
N GLY A 227 -5.59 41.97 9.82
CA GLY A 227 -4.87 40.76 9.47
C GLY A 227 -4.23 40.74 8.08
N ARG A 228 -4.24 41.86 7.36
CA ARG A 228 -3.58 42.01 6.05
C ARG A 228 -2.08 42.11 6.20
N VAL A 229 -1.33 41.39 5.36
CA VAL A 229 0.13 41.44 5.35
C VAL A 229 0.63 42.78 4.87
N MET A 230 1.45 43.44 5.71
CA MET A 230 2.08 44.71 5.41
C MET A 230 3.50 44.52 4.86
N GLN A 231 4.29 43.68 5.50
CA GLN A 231 5.65 43.32 5.05
C GLN A 231 6.10 41.99 5.63
N GLU A 232 7.11 41.39 5.01
CA GLU A 232 7.84 40.22 5.52
C GLU A 232 9.03 40.73 6.34
N LEU A 233 9.13 40.28 7.60
CA LEU A 233 10.17 40.72 8.55
C LEU A 233 11.36 39.77 8.54
N ASP A 234 11.12 38.46 8.49
CA ASP A 234 12.14 37.40 8.53
C ASP A 234 11.63 36.14 7.84
N ARG A 235 12.57 35.35 7.30
CA ARG A 235 12.25 34.10 6.59
C ARG A 235 13.28 33.03 6.89
N ARG A 236 12.79 31.88 7.32
CA ARG A 236 13.55 30.65 7.42
C ARG A 236 12.99 29.64 6.41
N GLU A 237 13.81 29.20 5.48
CA GLU A 237 13.40 28.22 4.47
C GLU A 237 13.04 26.87 5.09
N SER A 238 12.19 26.12 4.41
CA SER A 238 11.82 24.74 4.80
C SER A 238 12.94 23.76 4.44
N GLU A 239 13.06 22.69 5.22
CA GLU A 239 13.93 21.56 4.90
C GLU A 239 13.13 20.51 4.13
N ALA A 240 13.56 20.18 2.91
CA ALA A 240 12.91 19.14 2.10
C ALA A 240 12.94 17.77 2.80
N GLY A 241 11.92 16.96 2.59
CA GLY A 241 11.90 15.57 3.04
C GLY A 241 12.99 14.73 2.35
N ALA A 242 13.44 13.69 3.02
CA ALA A 242 14.43 12.81 2.47
C ALA A 242 13.81 11.86 1.42
N ASN A 243 14.58 11.58 0.36
CA ASN A 243 14.16 10.67 -0.69
C ASN A 243 14.22 9.21 -0.21
N LEU A 244 13.36 8.37 -0.77
CA LEU A 244 13.30 6.95 -0.47
C LEU A 244 13.67 6.13 -1.72
N LYS A 245 14.60 5.19 -1.57
CA LYS A 245 14.97 4.25 -2.64
C LYS A 245 14.50 2.85 -2.28
N LEU A 246 13.76 2.21 -3.20
CA LEU A 246 13.23 0.86 -3.03
C LEU A 246 14.14 -0.19 -3.67
N THR A 247 13.95 -1.44 -3.26
CA THR A 247 14.58 -2.61 -3.89
C THR A 247 13.82 -3.08 -5.13
N ILE A 248 12.59 -2.61 -5.33
CA ILE A 248 11.74 -2.95 -6.48
C ILE A 248 12.41 -2.53 -7.79
N ASP A 249 12.33 -3.38 -8.81
CA ASP A 249 12.62 -3.06 -10.20
C ASP A 249 11.33 -2.64 -10.92
N ALA A 250 11.27 -1.40 -11.37
CA ALA A 250 10.06 -0.85 -11.97
C ALA A 250 9.64 -1.59 -13.26
N ASN A 251 10.58 -2.04 -14.07
CA ASN A 251 10.27 -2.76 -15.29
C ASN A 251 9.69 -4.15 -14.98
N LEU A 252 10.27 -4.85 -13.99
CA LEU A 252 9.78 -6.15 -13.55
C LEU A 252 8.40 -6.03 -12.87
N GLN A 253 8.20 -5.00 -12.04
CA GLN A 253 6.92 -4.70 -11.40
C GLN A 253 5.82 -4.47 -12.44
N CYS A 254 6.07 -3.61 -13.42
CA CYS A 254 5.13 -3.33 -14.51
C CYS A 254 4.84 -4.59 -15.34
N TYR A 255 5.87 -5.38 -15.65
CA TYR A 255 5.68 -6.65 -16.36
C TYR A 255 4.83 -7.62 -15.56
N ALA A 256 5.14 -7.80 -14.28
CA ALA A 256 4.39 -8.71 -13.41
C ALA A 256 2.93 -8.28 -13.28
N GLN A 257 2.65 -6.99 -13.10
CA GLN A 257 1.29 -6.45 -13.04
C GLN A 257 0.53 -6.68 -14.36
N ALA A 258 1.15 -6.35 -15.50
CA ALA A 258 0.56 -6.59 -16.82
C ALA A 258 0.32 -8.08 -17.07
N ARG A 259 1.21 -8.97 -16.56
CA ARG A 259 1.06 -10.42 -16.71
C ARG A 259 -0.06 -11.01 -15.84
N LEU A 260 -0.37 -10.39 -14.70
CA LEU A 260 -1.56 -10.74 -13.92
C LEU A 260 -2.84 -10.34 -14.65
N GLY A 261 -2.79 -9.25 -15.44
CA GLY A 261 -3.94 -8.75 -16.19
C GLY A 261 -5.10 -8.41 -15.26
N GLU A 262 -6.30 -8.78 -15.68
CA GLU A 262 -7.56 -8.53 -14.95
C GLU A 262 -7.87 -9.56 -13.85
N GLU A 263 -7.01 -10.54 -13.65
CA GLU A 263 -7.22 -11.55 -12.62
C GLU A 263 -7.17 -10.91 -11.22
N SER A 264 -7.97 -11.43 -10.29
CA SER A 264 -7.80 -11.12 -8.88
C SER A 264 -6.61 -11.91 -8.35
N ALA A 265 -5.43 -11.26 -8.35
CA ALA A 265 -4.18 -12.01 -8.19
C ALA A 265 -3.07 -11.18 -7.53
N SER A 266 -2.02 -11.86 -7.13
CA SER A 266 -0.76 -11.22 -6.74
C SER A 266 0.44 -12.04 -7.17
N ALA A 267 1.57 -11.35 -7.36
CA ALA A 267 2.88 -11.96 -7.54
C ALA A 267 3.91 -11.25 -6.66
N VAL A 268 4.77 -12.04 -6.04
CA VAL A 268 5.92 -11.56 -5.26
C VAL A 268 7.19 -12.17 -5.84
N VAL A 269 8.15 -11.32 -6.16
CA VAL A 269 9.47 -11.71 -6.67
C VAL A 269 10.53 -11.27 -5.69
N MET A 270 11.36 -12.21 -5.26
CA MET A 270 12.36 -12.00 -4.22
C MET A 270 13.73 -12.52 -4.67
N ASP A 271 14.76 -11.74 -4.45
CA ASP A 271 16.15 -12.20 -4.61
C ASP A 271 16.48 -13.20 -3.49
N CYS A 272 16.89 -14.41 -3.87
CA CYS A 272 17.20 -15.48 -2.95
C CYS A 272 18.47 -15.26 -2.10
N LYS A 273 19.37 -14.36 -2.53
CA LYS A 273 20.64 -14.12 -1.86
C LYS A 273 20.58 -12.93 -0.89
N THR A 274 19.90 -11.85 -1.31
CA THR A 274 19.85 -10.59 -0.57
C THR A 274 18.56 -10.38 0.21
N GLY A 275 17.50 -11.09 -0.13
CA GLY A 275 16.16 -10.86 0.41
C GLY A 275 15.43 -9.68 -0.21
N GLU A 276 16.02 -8.97 -1.16
CA GLU A 276 15.40 -7.83 -1.82
C GLU A 276 14.12 -8.23 -2.55
N LEU A 277 13.05 -7.50 -2.30
CA LEU A 277 11.80 -7.63 -3.05
C LEU A 277 11.95 -6.88 -4.38
N LEU A 278 11.98 -7.63 -5.48
CA LEU A 278 12.15 -7.09 -6.82
C LEU A 278 10.83 -6.72 -7.47
N ALA A 279 9.74 -7.37 -7.10
CA ALA A 279 8.38 -7.02 -7.47
C ALA A 279 7.38 -7.44 -6.38
N LEU A 280 6.37 -6.62 -6.17
CA LEU A 280 5.31 -6.81 -5.17
C LEU A 280 3.98 -6.33 -5.75
N THR A 281 3.31 -7.19 -6.53
CA THR A 281 2.14 -6.82 -7.32
C THR A 281 0.83 -7.32 -6.72
N SER A 282 -0.24 -6.56 -6.98
CA SER A 282 -1.61 -6.95 -6.65
C SER A 282 -2.56 -6.44 -7.72
N SER A 283 -3.41 -7.32 -8.25
CA SER A 283 -4.40 -7.02 -9.29
C SER A 283 -5.81 -7.42 -8.81
N PRO A 284 -6.88 -6.70 -9.22
CA PRO A 284 -6.82 -5.41 -9.88
C PRO A 284 -6.26 -4.33 -8.94
N SER A 285 -5.80 -3.24 -9.53
CA SER A 285 -5.25 -2.08 -8.83
C SER A 285 -6.05 -0.81 -9.17
N TYR A 286 -5.62 0.35 -8.70
CA TYR A 286 -6.28 1.63 -8.94
C TYR A 286 -5.26 2.75 -9.09
N ASP A 287 -5.66 3.86 -9.76
CA ASP A 287 -4.77 5.02 -9.94
C ASP A 287 -4.71 5.85 -8.64
N PRO A 288 -3.52 5.95 -7.98
CA PRO A 288 -3.32 6.74 -6.78
C PRO A 288 -3.48 8.24 -7.02
N ASN A 289 -3.28 8.72 -8.26
CA ASN A 289 -3.42 10.13 -8.60
C ASN A 289 -4.85 10.64 -8.39
N LYS A 290 -5.86 9.77 -8.52
CA LYS A 290 -7.26 10.12 -8.22
C LYS A 290 -7.47 10.48 -6.74
N PHE A 291 -6.69 9.88 -5.83
CA PHE A 291 -6.80 10.11 -4.38
C PHE A 291 -6.09 11.39 -3.92
N VAL A 292 -5.10 11.85 -4.64
CA VAL A 292 -4.33 13.06 -4.27
C VAL A 292 -5.21 14.32 -4.25
N ARG A 293 -6.22 14.37 -5.11
CA ARG A 293 -7.20 15.48 -5.17
C ARG A 293 -8.40 15.30 -4.23
N GLY A 294 -8.60 14.10 -3.74
CA GLY A 294 -9.86 13.61 -3.23
C GLY A 294 -10.61 12.87 -4.34
N ILE A 295 -10.82 11.58 -4.13
CA ILE A 295 -11.57 10.73 -5.07
C ILE A 295 -13.06 11.03 -4.97
N SER A 296 -13.79 11.02 -6.09
CA SER A 296 -15.24 11.16 -6.08
C SER A 296 -15.92 10.02 -5.32
N HIS A 297 -17.06 10.28 -4.67
CA HIS A 297 -17.83 9.23 -4.02
C HIS A 297 -18.23 8.10 -4.97
N LYS A 298 -18.53 8.43 -6.21
CA LYS A 298 -18.87 7.46 -7.27
C LYS A 298 -17.71 6.52 -7.56
N ASP A 299 -16.50 7.06 -7.80
CA ASP A 299 -15.33 6.26 -8.13
C ASP A 299 -14.86 5.43 -6.92
N TYR A 300 -14.93 6.01 -5.72
CA TYR A 300 -14.56 5.29 -4.50
C TYR A 300 -15.51 4.13 -4.21
N ASN A 301 -16.83 4.34 -4.36
CA ASN A 301 -17.81 3.28 -4.19
C ASN A 301 -17.63 2.16 -5.23
N ALA A 302 -17.32 2.50 -6.48
CA ALA A 302 -17.01 1.51 -7.51
C ALA A 302 -15.83 0.61 -7.11
N LEU A 303 -14.77 1.18 -6.50
CA LEU A 303 -13.64 0.41 -5.98
C LEU A 303 -14.01 -0.44 -4.76
N LEU A 304 -14.91 0.01 -3.90
CA LEU A 304 -15.38 -0.74 -2.72
C LEU A 304 -16.28 -1.92 -3.09
N GLU A 305 -17.14 -1.73 -4.08
CA GLU A 305 -18.14 -2.71 -4.53
C GLU A 305 -17.54 -3.77 -5.46
N ASP A 306 -16.36 -3.55 -6.04
CA ASP A 306 -15.69 -4.54 -6.88
C ASP A 306 -15.34 -5.78 -6.05
N LYS A 307 -15.94 -6.91 -6.42
CA LYS A 307 -15.74 -8.22 -5.79
C LYS A 307 -14.26 -8.65 -5.76
N ARG A 308 -13.46 -8.18 -6.71
CA ARG A 308 -12.03 -8.45 -6.80
C ARG A 308 -11.17 -7.58 -5.86
N LYS A 309 -11.80 -6.67 -5.09
CA LYS A 309 -11.20 -5.86 -4.00
C LYS A 309 -9.92 -5.11 -4.41
N PRO A 310 -9.98 -4.18 -5.35
CA PRO A 310 -8.80 -3.44 -5.84
C PRO A 310 -8.07 -2.64 -4.76
N LEU A 311 -8.74 -2.24 -3.67
CA LEU A 311 -8.11 -1.48 -2.57
C LEU A 311 -7.23 -2.34 -1.65
N VAL A 312 -7.30 -3.68 -1.76
CA VAL A 312 -6.54 -4.61 -0.93
C VAL A 312 -5.21 -4.97 -1.59
N SER A 313 -4.09 -4.76 -0.89
CA SER A 313 -2.77 -5.25 -1.33
C SER A 313 -2.67 -6.75 -1.07
N LYS A 314 -3.11 -7.56 -2.04
CA LYS A 314 -3.18 -9.01 -1.90
C LYS A 314 -1.83 -9.64 -1.59
N SER A 315 -0.74 -9.05 -2.08
CA SER A 315 0.62 -9.55 -1.87
C SER A 315 1.04 -9.61 -0.40
N VAL A 316 0.55 -8.68 0.42
CA VAL A 316 0.94 -8.55 1.84
C VAL A 316 -0.24 -8.67 2.81
N GLN A 317 -1.47 -8.31 2.38
CA GLN A 317 -2.68 -8.37 3.20
C GLN A 317 -3.51 -9.63 2.96
N GLY A 318 -3.39 -10.24 1.79
CA GLY A 318 -4.10 -11.47 1.48
C GLY A 318 -3.65 -12.60 2.40
N ALA A 319 -4.60 -13.35 2.94
CA ALA A 319 -4.35 -14.53 3.76
C ALA A 319 -5.11 -15.70 3.16
N TYR A 320 -4.39 -16.62 2.55
CA TYR A 320 -4.96 -17.71 1.78
C TYR A 320 -4.58 -19.06 2.37
N PRO A 321 -5.51 -20.05 2.39
CA PRO A 321 -5.10 -21.41 2.52
C PRO A 321 -4.23 -21.74 1.30
N HIS A 322 -3.00 -22.16 1.53
CA HIS A 322 -2.01 -22.23 0.45
C HIS A 322 -1.91 -23.61 -0.20
N GLY A 323 -2.78 -24.55 0.21
CA GLY A 323 -2.91 -25.84 -0.42
C GLY A 323 -1.60 -26.61 -0.50
N SER A 324 -1.40 -27.33 -1.58
CA SER A 324 -0.24 -28.22 -1.75
C SER A 324 1.13 -27.53 -1.74
N THR A 325 1.23 -26.19 -1.69
CA THR A 325 2.51 -25.52 -1.49
C THR A 325 3.06 -25.69 -0.07
N PHE A 326 2.21 -26.09 0.90
CA PHE A 326 2.65 -26.39 2.26
C PHE A 326 3.29 -27.77 2.41
N LYS A 327 3.09 -28.67 1.47
CA LYS A 327 3.58 -30.05 1.54
C LYS A 327 5.10 -30.16 1.72
N MET A 328 5.86 -29.18 1.24
CA MET A 328 7.30 -29.11 1.49
C MET A 328 7.62 -28.99 2.98
N ILE A 329 6.86 -28.14 3.69
CA ILE A 329 7.01 -27.94 5.15
C ILE A 329 6.64 -29.20 5.92
N THR A 330 5.52 -29.85 5.57
CA THR A 330 5.10 -31.12 6.20
C THR A 330 6.12 -32.21 5.95
N ALA A 331 6.71 -32.29 4.73
CA ALA A 331 7.78 -33.25 4.42
C ALA A 331 9.03 -33.01 5.26
N LEU A 332 9.48 -31.75 5.39
CA LEU A 332 10.63 -31.38 6.21
C LEU A 332 10.40 -31.72 7.70
N ALA A 333 9.20 -31.44 8.21
CA ALA A 333 8.82 -31.81 9.58
C ALA A 333 8.88 -33.33 9.82
N ALA A 334 8.43 -34.13 8.84
CA ALA A 334 8.47 -35.57 8.91
C ALA A 334 9.90 -36.15 8.81
N LEU A 335 10.74 -35.57 7.95
CA LEU A 335 12.16 -35.92 7.84
C LEU A 335 12.92 -35.59 9.12
N GLU A 336 12.69 -34.41 9.68
CA GLU A 336 13.35 -33.96 10.91
C GLU A 336 12.93 -34.78 12.13
N ALA A 337 11.67 -35.19 12.20
CA ALA A 337 11.15 -36.07 13.24
C ALA A 337 11.58 -37.55 13.06
N GLY A 338 12.32 -37.89 11.99
CA GLY A 338 12.71 -39.27 11.70
C GLY A 338 11.54 -40.19 11.35
N ILE A 339 10.37 -39.67 11.02
CA ILE A 339 9.16 -40.43 10.64
C ILE A 339 9.30 -40.99 9.24
N ILE A 340 10.01 -40.26 8.36
CA ILE A 340 10.31 -40.70 6.99
C ILE A 340 11.80 -40.46 6.67
N ASP A 341 12.25 -41.23 5.67
CA ASP A 341 13.51 -41.07 4.97
C ASP A 341 13.27 -41.11 3.45
N GLU A 342 14.32 -41.06 2.65
CA GLU A 342 14.21 -41.14 1.17
C GLU A 342 13.63 -42.46 0.66
N LYS A 343 13.72 -43.56 1.44
CA LYS A 343 13.27 -44.92 1.09
C LYS A 343 11.82 -45.17 1.54
N THR A 344 11.32 -44.36 2.45
CA THR A 344 9.96 -44.49 3.01
C THR A 344 8.92 -44.37 1.91
N THR A 345 7.96 -45.29 1.90
CA THR A 345 6.85 -45.28 0.94
C THR A 345 5.51 -45.49 1.63
N VAL A 346 4.50 -44.75 1.14
CA VAL A 346 3.10 -44.88 1.55
C VAL A 346 2.26 -45.34 0.35
N TYR A 347 1.30 -46.22 0.59
CA TYR A 347 0.37 -46.67 -0.47
C TYR A 347 -0.84 -45.72 -0.53
N CYS A 348 -1.10 -45.15 -1.71
CA CYS A 348 -2.24 -44.25 -1.96
C CYS A 348 -3.30 -44.95 -2.80
N PRO A 349 -4.41 -45.41 -2.21
CA PRO A 349 -5.54 -46.01 -2.95
C PRO A 349 -6.53 -44.95 -3.48
N GLY A 350 -6.24 -43.64 -3.32
CA GLY A 350 -7.13 -42.54 -3.68
C GLY A 350 -7.82 -41.90 -2.48
N HIS A 351 -7.73 -42.47 -1.29
CA HIS A 351 -8.22 -41.85 -0.03
C HIS A 351 -7.51 -42.51 1.17
N LEU A 352 -7.63 -41.87 2.31
CA LEU A 352 -7.25 -42.37 3.64
C LEU A 352 -8.45 -42.23 4.58
N GLU A 353 -8.76 -43.23 5.34
CA GLU A 353 -9.79 -43.16 6.37
C GLU A 353 -9.19 -42.58 7.66
N ILE A 354 -9.78 -41.51 8.19
CA ILE A 354 -9.35 -40.81 9.40
C ILE A 354 -10.57 -40.59 10.29
N ALA A 355 -10.59 -41.20 11.47
CA ALA A 355 -11.70 -41.11 12.42
C ALA A 355 -13.07 -41.44 11.75
N GLY A 356 -13.15 -42.50 10.99
CA GLY A 356 -14.38 -42.96 10.30
C GLY A 356 -14.81 -42.11 9.11
N LYS A 357 -13.99 -41.12 8.69
CA LYS A 357 -14.27 -40.28 7.52
C LYS A 357 -13.21 -40.45 6.44
N LYS A 358 -13.61 -40.55 5.17
CA LYS A 358 -12.69 -40.63 4.04
C LYS A 358 -12.14 -39.27 3.70
N LYS A 359 -10.82 -39.14 3.73
CA LYS A 359 -10.06 -38.00 3.18
C LYS A 359 -9.51 -38.37 1.81
N TYR A 360 -9.98 -37.71 0.78
CA TYR A 360 -9.69 -38.09 -0.61
C TYR A 360 -8.40 -37.42 -1.11
N CYS A 361 -7.67 -38.16 -1.95
CA CYS A 361 -6.64 -37.62 -2.81
C CYS A 361 -7.28 -36.97 -4.05
N TRP A 362 -6.61 -35.97 -4.63
CA TRP A 362 -7.08 -35.37 -5.87
C TRP A 362 -7.16 -36.39 -7.02
N LYS A 363 -6.26 -37.40 -7.07
CA LYS A 363 -6.27 -38.49 -8.03
C LYS A 363 -7.17 -39.64 -7.53
N ARG A 364 -8.35 -39.74 -8.12
CA ARG A 364 -9.39 -40.71 -7.69
C ARG A 364 -8.92 -42.18 -7.66
N GLY A 365 -8.16 -42.59 -8.68
CA GLY A 365 -7.61 -43.96 -8.75
C GLY A 365 -6.37 -44.17 -7.87
N GLY A 366 -5.97 -43.17 -7.09
CA GLY A 366 -4.79 -43.23 -6.26
C GLY A 366 -3.47 -43.11 -7.04
N HIS A 367 -2.37 -43.06 -6.30
CA HIS A 367 -1.01 -42.97 -6.84
C HIS A 367 -0.24 -44.28 -6.68
N GLY A 368 -0.84 -45.31 -6.05
CA GLY A 368 -0.18 -46.55 -5.71
C GLY A 368 0.93 -46.33 -4.68
N LYS A 369 2.09 -46.97 -4.84
CA LYS A 369 3.27 -46.78 -3.98
C LYS A 369 3.90 -45.44 -4.23
N VAL A 370 4.05 -44.61 -3.19
CA VAL A 370 4.48 -43.21 -3.24
C VAL A 370 5.66 -43.00 -2.32
N SER A 371 6.80 -42.55 -2.86
CA SER A 371 7.99 -42.07 -2.12
C SER A 371 7.85 -40.57 -1.87
N LEU A 372 8.76 -39.99 -1.07
CA LEU A 372 8.86 -38.55 -0.84
C LEU A 372 8.93 -37.76 -2.17
N GLU A 373 9.83 -38.16 -3.08
CA GLU A 373 9.98 -37.53 -4.39
C GLU A 373 8.69 -37.55 -5.20
N LYS A 374 8.10 -38.75 -5.34
CA LYS A 374 6.83 -38.92 -6.07
C LYS A 374 5.67 -38.17 -5.40
N SER A 375 5.67 -38.06 -4.06
CA SER A 375 4.60 -37.35 -3.31
C SER A 375 4.53 -35.90 -3.66
N LEU A 376 5.68 -35.19 -3.78
CA LEU A 376 5.75 -33.79 -4.19
C LEU A 376 5.53 -33.63 -5.69
N ARG A 377 6.19 -34.48 -6.51
CA ARG A 377 6.10 -34.43 -7.98
C ARG A 377 4.66 -34.55 -8.48
N GLU A 378 3.92 -35.52 -7.96
CA GLU A 378 2.53 -35.82 -8.34
C GLU A 378 1.51 -35.24 -7.34
N SER A 379 1.99 -34.51 -6.31
CA SER A 379 1.16 -33.86 -5.29
C SER A 379 0.18 -34.78 -4.57
N CYS A 380 0.61 -35.98 -4.13
CA CYS A 380 -0.22 -36.95 -3.46
C CYS A 380 -0.68 -36.48 -2.08
N ASP A 381 -2.00 -36.35 -1.83
CA ASP A 381 -2.53 -35.90 -0.54
C ASP A 381 -2.42 -36.98 0.53
N VAL A 382 -2.70 -38.23 0.17
CA VAL A 382 -2.68 -39.39 1.09
C VAL A 382 -1.33 -39.58 1.75
N PHE A 383 -0.23 -39.37 1.02
CA PHE A 383 1.12 -39.42 1.60
C PHE A 383 1.24 -38.43 2.77
N TYR A 384 0.75 -37.21 2.58
CA TYR A 384 0.83 -36.15 3.59
C TYR A 384 -0.15 -36.35 4.74
N TYR A 385 -1.31 -36.90 4.50
CA TYR A 385 -2.21 -37.30 5.59
C TYR A 385 -1.55 -38.34 6.50
N ASP A 386 -0.97 -39.40 5.93
CA ASP A 386 -0.34 -40.47 6.70
C ASP A 386 0.84 -40.00 7.54
N ILE A 387 1.78 -39.26 6.94
CA ILE A 387 2.96 -38.79 7.67
C ILE A 387 2.63 -37.75 8.72
N ALA A 388 1.68 -36.81 8.45
CA ALA A 388 1.33 -35.76 9.37
C ALA A 388 0.66 -36.28 10.64
N LEU A 389 -0.13 -37.33 10.54
CA LEU A 389 -0.72 -37.97 11.72
C LEU A 389 0.33 -38.60 12.66
N LYS A 390 1.48 -38.99 12.11
CA LYS A 390 2.61 -39.55 12.85
C LYS A 390 3.49 -38.42 13.45
N VAL A 391 3.67 -37.32 12.71
CA VAL A 391 4.49 -36.15 13.10
C VAL A 391 3.76 -35.32 14.16
N GLY A 392 2.49 -35.06 13.97
CA GLY A 392 1.67 -34.16 14.81
C GLY A 392 1.80 -32.68 14.41
N ILE A 393 0.77 -31.90 14.81
CA ILE A 393 0.64 -30.49 14.41
C ILE A 393 1.74 -29.60 14.98
N GLU A 394 2.19 -29.85 16.21
CA GLU A 394 3.15 -28.98 16.89
C GLU A 394 4.50 -28.95 16.16
N LYS A 395 4.99 -30.11 15.71
CA LYS A 395 6.24 -30.16 14.93
C LYS A 395 6.08 -29.55 13.54
N ILE A 396 4.95 -29.74 12.89
CA ILE A 396 4.64 -29.08 11.61
C ILE A 396 4.61 -27.57 11.80
N ALA A 397 3.96 -27.06 12.85
CA ALA A 397 3.88 -25.63 13.16
C ALA A 397 5.26 -25.03 13.50
N GLU A 398 6.11 -25.76 14.24
CA GLU A 398 7.48 -25.33 14.54
C GLU A 398 8.29 -25.13 13.25
N VAL A 399 8.25 -26.11 12.33
CA VAL A 399 8.97 -26.00 11.05
C VAL A 399 8.37 -24.89 10.20
N ALA A 400 7.04 -24.74 10.16
CA ALA A 400 6.38 -23.67 9.41
C ALA A 400 6.89 -22.27 9.83
N ARG A 401 7.00 -22.00 11.14
CA ARG A 401 7.52 -20.72 11.64
C ARG A 401 8.97 -20.47 11.21
N ARG A 402 9.82 -21.49 11.21
CA ARG A 402 11.21 -21.37 10.68
C ARG A 402 11.25 -20.99 9.20
N PHE A 403 10.20 -21.28 8.45
CA PHE A 403 10.07 -20.88 7.04
C PHE A 403 9.29 -19.59 6.82
N GLY A 404 8.96 -18.84 7.89
CA GLY A 404 8.37 -17.49 7.83
C GLY A 404 6.85 -17.46 7.82
N PHE A 405 6.19 -18.52 8.29
CA PHE A 405 4.75 -18.52 8.46
C PHE A 405 4.34 -18.07 9.87
N GLY A 406 3.21 -17.39 9.96
CA GLY A 406 2.60 -17.01 11.24
C GLY A 406 3.27 -15.84 11.95
N GLU A 407 4.01 -15.00 11.21
CA GLU A 407 4.69 -13.80 11.72
C GLU A 407 4.67 -12.68 10.69
N LYS A 408 4.83 -11.43 11.16
CA LYS A 408 5.09 -10.27 10.31
C LYS A 408 6.59 -10.17 10.06
N HIS A 409 6.95 -9.73 8.86
CA HIS A 409 8.35 -9.66 8.43
C HIS A 409 8.94 -8.26 8.39
N ASP A 410 8.15 -7.27 8.86
CA ASP A 410 8.55 -5.85 8.95
C ASP A 410 9.18 -5.30 7.66
N ILE A 411 8.46 -5.42 6.56
CA ILE A 411 8.87 -4.83 5.28
C ILE A 411 8.64 -3.31 5.22
N SER A 412 8.51 -2.67 6.39
CA SER A 412 8.22 -1.23 6.52
C SER A 412 6.89 -0.79 5.89
N MET A 413 5.94 -1.70 5.76
CA MET A 413 4.56 -1.40 5.32
C MET A 413 3.58 -1.62 6.48
N SER A 414 2.71 -0.63 6.73
CA SER A 414 1.77 -0.60 7.86
C SER A 414 0.70 -1.70 7.87
N VAL A 415 0.58 -2.49 6.81
CA VAL A 415 -0.57 -3.40 6.57
C VAL A 415 -0.16 -4.82 6.19
N GLU A 416 0.82 -5.36 6.86
CA GLU A 416 1.24 -6.74 6.67
C GLU A 416 0.33 -7.70 7.47
N ASN A 417 -0.09 -8.80 6.83
CA ASN A 417 -0.83 -9.89 7.47
C ASN A 417 0.14 -10.95 7.97
N GLU A 418 0.05 -11.30 9.24
CA GLU A 418 0.89 -12.32 9.87
C GLU A 418 0.55 -13.76 9.45
N GLY A 419 -0.55 -13.96 8.71
CA GLY A 419 -1.03 -15.30 8.39
C GLY A 419 -1.51 -16.05 9.63
N LEU A 420 -1.60 -17.36 9.53
CA LEU A 420 -1.99 -18.22 10.65
C LEU A 420 -1.31 -19.59 10.56
N VAL A 421 -0.55 -19.93 11.57
CA VAL A 421 -0.06 -21.29 11.81
C VAL A 421 -0.80 -21.84 13.02
N PRO A 422 -1.84 -22.66 12.83
CA PRO A 422 -2.67 -23.15 13.93
C PRO A 422 -1.92 -24.14 14.81
N SER A 423 -2.24 -24.13 16.10
CA SER A 423 -1.80 -25.09 17.11
C SER A 423 -3.00 -25.59 17.94
N LYS A 424 -2.79 -26.63 18.76
CA LYS A 424 -3.83 -27.10 19.68
C LYS A 424 -4.28 -26.00 20.63
N GLU A 425 -3.32 -25.22 21.18
CA GLU A 425 -3.59 -24.10 22.06
C GLU A 425 -4.36 -22.98 21.34
N TRP A 426 -3.92 -22.60 20.13
CA TRP A 426 -4.63 -21.61 19.32
C TRP A 426 -6.09 -22.00 19.11
N LYS A 427 -6.38 -23.25 18.73
CA LYS A 427 -7.75 -23.69 18.45
C LYS A 427 -8.62 -23.65 19.70
N ARG A 428 -8.08 -24.07 20.85
CA ARG A 428 -8.81 -24.01 22.14
C ARG A 428 -9.13 -22.56 22.52
N ARG A 429 -8.17 -21.64 22.37
CA ARG A 429 -8.33 -20.23 22.71
C ARG A 429 -9.27 -19.48 21.76
N MET A 430 -9.15 -19.72 20.44
CA MET A 430 -9.84 -18.93 19.43
C MET A 430 -11.14 -19.54 18.92
N ARG A 431 -11.31 -20.86 19.06
CA ARG A 431 -12.50 -21.61 18.55
C ARG A 431 -13.28 -22.29 19.67
N ASP A 432 -12.82 -22.21 20.93
CA ASP A 432 -13.38 -22.91 22.09
C ASP A 432 -13.64 -24.39 21.80
N SER A 433 -12.70 -25.05 21.15
CA SER A 433 -12.82 -26.43 20.75
C SER A 433 -11.48 -27.17 20.75
N ASP A 434 -11.50 -28.46 21.03
CA ASP A 434 -10.31 -29.28 21.02
C ASP A 434 -9.82 -29.54 19.58
N TRP A 435 -8.53 -29.80 19.51
CA TRP A 435 -7.87 -30.20 18.25
C TRP A 435 -8.27 -31.61 17.85
N LEU A 436 -8.82 -31.75 16.64
CA LEU A 436 -9.18 -33.05 16.09
C LEU A 436 -8.07 -33.58 15.18
N ILE A 437 -7.97 -34.90 15.08
CA ILE A 437 -7.00 -35.56 14.20
C ILE A 437 -7.18 -35.13 12.73
N GLY A 438 -8.42 -34.84 12.33
CA GLY A 438 -8.76 -34.33 11.00
C GLY A 438 -8.22 -32.93 10.71
N ASP A 439 -7.96 -32.12 11.75
CA ASP A 439 -7.37 -30.77 11.60
C ASP A 439 -5.91 -30.90 11.17
N THR A 440 -5.14 -31.82 11.81
CA THR A 440 -3.77 -32.12 11.41
C THR A 440 -3.70 -32.53 9.95
N ALA A 441 -4.61 -33.41 9.50
CA ALA A 441 -4.66 -33.85 8.11
C ALA A 441 -4.97 -32.68 7.14
N ASN A 442 -5.85 -31.74 7.51
CA ASN A 442 -6.14 -30.57 6.68
C ASN A 442 -4.91 -29.65 6.59
N VAL A 443 -4.31 -29.32 7.73
CA VAL A 443 -3.12 -28.45 7.78
C VAL A 443 -1.95 -29.07 7.01
N ALA A 444 -1.77 -30.38 7.07
CA ALA A 444 -0.68 -31.07 6.36
C ALA A 444 -0.62 -30.81 4.85
N ILE A 445 -1.75 -30.49 4.26
CA ILE A 445 -1.86 -30.17 2.83
C ILE A 445 -2.18 -28.69 2.57
N GLY A 446 -1.97 -27.83 3.57
CA GLY A 446 -2.18 -26.38 3.46
C GLY A 446 -3.65 -25.96 3.37
N GLN A 447 -4.55 -26.72 4.01
CA GLN A 447 -5.99 -26.48 4.04
C GLN A 447 -6.47 -26.28 5.50
N GLY A 448 -7.71 -25.90 5.69
CA GLY A 448 -8.26 -25.61 7.01
C GLY A 448 -7.85 -24.24 7.53
N ASP A 449 -7.45 -24.15 8.80
CA ASP A 449 -7.16 -22.88 9.45
C ASP A 449 -5.76 -22.32 9.14
N VAL A 450 -4.90 -23.04 8.40
CA VAL A 450 -3.57 -22.52 8.05
C VAL A 450 -3.66 -21.51 6.91
N LEU A 451 -3.14 -20.30 7.14
CA LEU A 451 -3.22 -19.19 6.20
C LEU A 451 -1.84 -18.53 6.00
N ALA A 452 -1.55 -18.14 4.77
CA ALA A 452 -0.34 -17.39 4.44
C ALA A 452 -0.60 -16.29 3.41
N SER A 453 0.21 -15.24 3.51
CA SER A 453 0.26 -14.22 2.46
C SER A 453 1.16 -14.68 1.30
N PRO A 454 0.98 -14.13 0.09
CA PRO A 454 1.91 -14.38 -1.03
C PRO A 454 3.37 -13.99 -0.70
N LEU A 455 3.58 -12.97 0.14
CA LEU A 455 4.89 -12.61 0.66
C LEU A 455 5.51 -13.75 1.47
N GLN A 456 4.76 -14.33 2.41
CA GLN A 456 5.24 -15.46 3.22
C GLN A 456 5.57 -16.69 2.35
N LEU A 457 4.79 -16.93 1.28
CA LEU A 457 5.09 -17.99 0.32
C LEU A 457 6.40 -17.74 -0.46
N ALA A 458 6.70 -16.48 -0.80
CA ALA A 458 7.96 -16.11 -1.43
C ALA A 458 9.15 -16.29 -0.47
N ILE A 459 9.01 -15.89 0.80
CA ILE A 459 10.02 -16.07 1.86
C ILE A 459 10.29 -17.55 2.08
N MET A 460 9.24 -18.36 2.27
CA MET A 460 9.38 -19.82 2.37
C MET A 460 10.17 -20.37 1.18
N THR A 461 9.84 -19.92 -0.02
CA THR A 461 10.46 -20.40 -1.26
C THR A 461 11.95 -20.03 -1.32
N ALA A 462 12.32 -18.79 -0.94
CA ALA A 462 13.72 -18.35 -0.87
C ALA A 462 14.51 -19.12 0.19
N ARG A 463 13.90 -19.35 1.39
CA ARG A 463 14.51 -20.17 2.45
C ARG A 463 14.69 -21.63 2.03
N LEU A 464 13.71 -22.22 1.32
CA LEU A 464 13.83 -23.57 0.73
C LEU A 464 14.94 -23.64 -0.33
N ALA A 465 15.02 -22.62 -1.17
CA ALA A 465 16.00 -22.55 -2.24
C ALA A 465 17.43 -22.48 -1.74
N THR A 466 17.68 -21.70 -0.69
CA THR A 466 19.04 -21.39 -0.21
C THR A 466 19.45 -22.14 1.05
N GLY A 467 18.49 -22.56 1.87
CA GLY A 467 18.76 -23.06 3.23
C GLY A 467 19.15 -21.98 4.23
N LYS A 468 18.99 -20.69 3.88
CA LYS A 468 19.34 -19.54 4.71
C LYS A 468 18.08 -18.88 5.29
N MET A 469 18.23 -18.21 6.43
CA MET A 469 17.18 -17.42 7.07
C MET A 469 17.04 -16.05 6.39
N ILE A 470 16.70 -16.05 5.10
CA ILE A 470 16.52 -14.82 4.32
C ILE A 470 15.32 -14.05 4.84
N SER A 471 15.51 -12.73 5.05
CA SER A 471 14.46 -11.77 5.41
C SER A 471 14.13 -10.85 4.24
N PRO A 472 12.86 -10.50 4.01
CA PRO A 472 12.48 -9.63 2.89
C PRO A 472 12.92 -8.19 3.15
N LYS A 473 13.39 -7.51 2.10
CA LYS A 473 13.82 -6.10 2.13
C LYS A 473 13.09 -5.34 1.02
N LEU A 474 12.38 -4.27 1.39
CA LEU A 474 11.67 -3.40 0.44
C LEU A 474 12.39 -2.07 0.21
N ILE A 475 13.12 -1.59 1.23
CA ILE A 475 13.91 -0.36 1.18
C ILE A 475 15.36 -0.72 0.88
N ALA A 476 15.94 0.00 -0.09
CA ALA A 476 17.37 -0.15 -0.40
C ALA A 476 18.18 0.56 0.69
N ASP A 477 18.86 -0.22 1.52
CA ASP A 477 19.71 0.30 2.57
C ASP A 477 20.98 0.92 1.97
N THR A 478 21.21 2.20 2.24
CA THR A 478 22.45 2.88 1.86
C THR A 478 23.60 2.54 2.81
N ASN A 479 23.29 1.97 3.99
CA ASN A 479 24.25 1.56 5.04
C ASN A 479 24.00 0.12 5.45
N ALA A 480 24.05 -0.82 4.50
CA ALA A 480 23.89 -2.24 4.78
C ALA A 480 24.95 -2.74 5.77
N GLN A 481 24.68 -2.66 7.07
CA GLN A 481 25.25 -3.61 8.01
C GLN A 481 24.68 -4.98 7.63
N LYS A 482 25.54 -5.89 7.20
CA LYS A 482 25.16 -7.30 7.06
C LYS A 482 24.60 -7.75 8.40
N ASN A 483 23.33 -8.05 8.46
CA ASN A 483 22.77 -8.70 9.65
C ASN A 483 23.33 -10.10 9.70
N ASP A 484 24.16 -10.42 10.70
CA ASP A 484 24.71 -11.76 10.94
C ASP A 484 23.61 -12.84 11.00
N ALA A 485 22.37 -12.46 11.35
CA ALA A 485 21.20 -13.33 11.31
C ALA A 485 20.85 -13.83 9.89
N GLU A 486 21.18 -13.07 8.82
CA GLU A 486 20.89 -13.45 7.43
C GLU A 486 21.86 -14.53 6.91
N GLU A 487 23.05 -14.65 7.48
CA GLU A 487 24.00 -15.72 7.18
C GLU A 487 23.68 -17.03 7.93
N ALA A 488 22.83 -16.95 8.97
CA ALA A 488 22.41 -18.13 9.70
C ALA A 488 21.61 -19.07 8.79
N GLY A 489 22.00 -20.32 8.76
CA GLY A 489 21.24 -21.37 8.08
C GLY A 489 19.90 -21.62 8.76
N VAL A 490 18.87 -21.97 7.99
CA VAL A 490 17.67 -22.59 8.57
C VAL A 490 18.17 -23.85 9.29
N THR A 491 17.86 -23.97 10.60
CA THR A 491 18.33 -25.11 11.43
C THR A 491 17.68 -26.39 10.94
N LEU A 492 18.23 -26.98 9.90
CA LEU A 492 17.77 -28.21 9.26
C LEU A 492 18.95 -29.02 8.74
N ASN A 493 18.76 -30.35 8.67
CA ASN A 493 19.73 -31.22 8.01
C ASN A 493 19.78 -30.87 6.49
N PRO A 494 20.95 -30.50 5.94
CA PRO A 494 21.09 -30.16 4.52
C PRO A 494 20.63 -31.28 3.56
N ALA A 495 20.73 -32.55 3.97
CA ALA A 495 20.24 -33.68 3.17
C ALA A 495 18.72 -33.67 3.03
N HIS A 496 17.98 -33.33 4.10
CA HIS A 496 16.52 -33.21 4.05
C HIS A 496 16.09 -32.08 3.09
N LEU A 497 16.75 -30.92 3.17
CA LEU A 497 16.49 -29.81 2.28
C LEU A 497 16.80 -30.17 0.82
N LYS A 498 17.93 -30.86 0.56
CA LYS A 498 18.30 -31.33 -0.76
C LYS A 498 17.27 -32.29 -1.34
N ALA A 499 16.74 -33.24 -0.53
CA ALA A 499 15.70 -34.18 -0.96
C ALA A 499 14.40 -33.44 -1.36
N VAL A 500 13.96 -32.46 -0.57
CA VAL A 500 12.78 -31.66 -0.90
C VAL A 500 13.00 -30.79 -2.14
N ARG A 501 14.15 -30.11 -2.27
CA ARG A 501 14.50 -29.33 -3.46
C ARG A 501 14.51 -30.19 -4.73
N LYS A 502 15.10 -31.40 -4.67
CA LYS A 502 15.09 -32.35 -5.77
C LYS A 502 13.66 -32.70 -6.18
N ALA A 503 12.78 -32.98 -5.21
CA ALA A 503 11.39 -33.28 -5.49
C ALA A 503 10.65 -32.06 -6.10
N MET A 504 10.93 -30.82 -5.68
CA MET A 504 10.43 -29.60 -6.31
C MET A 504 10.92 -29.43 -7.75
N TYR A 505 12.17 -29.81 -8.04
CA TYR A 505 12.68 -29.83 -9.41
C TYR A 505 11.90 -30.79 -10.29
N GLU A 506 11.58 -32.00 -9.80
CA GLU A 506 10.78 -33.00 -10.50
C GLU A 506 9.34 -32.51 -10.79
N VAL A 507 8.73 -31.69 -9.93
CA VAL A 507 7.42 -31.07 -10.16
C VAL A 507 7.39 -30.31 -11.49
N SER A 508 8.46 -29.62 -11.82
CA SER A 508 8.52 -28.76 -13.02
C SER A 508 9.14 -29.48 -14.23
N ASN A 509 10.06 -30.43 -14.02
CA ASN A 509 10.87 -30.96 -15.10
C ASN A 509 10.57 -32.43 -15.50
N ALA A 510 9.97 -33.23 -14.61
CA ALA A 510 9.56 -34.59 -14.95
C ALA A 510 8.23 -34.60 -15.74
N ARG A 511 8.07 -35.52 -16.69
CA ARG A 511 6.86 -35.61 -17.56
C ARG A 511 5.54 -35.77 -16.79
N ASN A 512 5.57 -36.42 -15.64
CA ASN A 512 4.44 -36.62 -14.73
C ASN A 512 4.41 -35.59 -13.58
N GLY A 513 5.26 -34.57 -13.63
CA GLY A 513 5.24 -33.46 -12.70
C GLY A 513 4.05 -32.52 -12.94
N THR A 514 3.44 -32.01 -11.87
CA THR A 514 2.22 -31.20 -11.95
C THR A 514 2.41 -29.87 -12.68
N ALA A 515 3.65 -29.35 -12.75
CA ALA A 515 3.99 -28.12 -13.48
C ALA A 515 4.79 -28.35 -14.78
N TYR A 516 4.94 -29.60 -15.24
CA TYR A 516 5.74 -29.91 -16.43
C TYR A 516 5.35 -29.11 -17.68
N ARG A 517 4.07 -28.80 -17.84
CA ARG A 517 3.56 -28.03 -18.98
C ARG A 517 4.07 -26.58 -18.99
N SER A 518 4.41 -26.05 -17.83
CA SER A 518 4.93 -24.67 -17.62
C SER A 518 6.43 -24.64 -17.34
N ARG A 519 7.18 -25.71 -17.67
CA ARG A 519 8.62 -25.77 -17.42
C ARG A 519 9.39 -24.71 -18.20
N VAL A 520 10.51 -24.30 -17.67
CA VAL A 520 11.52 -23.53 -18.39
C VAL A 520 12.31 -24.47 -19.29
N ILE A 521 12.47 -24.11 -20.57
CA ILE A 521 13.20 -24.93 -21.55
C ILE A 521 14.71 -24.63 -21.49
N ASP A 522 15.08 -23.37 -21.21
CA ASP A 522 16.48 -22.99 -21.05
C ASP A 522 17.10 -23.73 -19.86
N GLU A 523 18.16 -24.48 -20.15
CA GLU A 523 18.82 -25.31 -19.13
C GLU A 523 19.52 -24.48 -18.05
N ALA A 524 20.00 -23.28 -18.39
CA ALA A 524 20.64 -22.38 -17.45
C ALA A 524 19.67 -21.85 -16.38
N PHE A 525 18.37 -21.87 -16.69
CA PHE A 525 17.32 -21.30 -15.83
C PHE A 525 16.25 -22.31 -15.43
N ARG A 526 16.56 -23.59 -15.42
CA ARG A 526 15.59 -24.62 -14.97
C ARG A 526 15.06 -24.30 -13.59
N MET A 527 13.74 -24.26 -13.48
CA MET A 527 13.06 -23.92 -12.22
C MET A 527 12.71 -25.17 -11.42
N ALA A 528 12.71 -25.04 -10.09
CA ALA A 528 12.05 -25.93 -9.16
C ALA A 528 10.84 -25.24 -8.55
N GLY A 529 9.73 -25.95 -8.37
CA GLY A 529 8.51 -25.31 -7.89
C GLY A 529 7.49 -26.27 -7.31
N LYS A 530 6.34 -25.71 -6.90
CA LYS A 530 5.21 -26.50 -6.39
C LYS A 530 3.89 -25.83 -6.73
N THR A 531 2.99 -26.59 -7.32
CA THR A 531 1.60 -26.18 -7.57
C THR A 531 0.78 -26.26 -6.29
N GLY A 532 -0.09 -25.30 -6.08
CA GLY A 532 -1.12 -25.29 -5.06
C GLY A 532 -2.49 -25.10 -5.69
N THR A 533 -3.49 -25.75 -5.13
CA THR A 533 -4.91 -25.49 -5.38
C THR A 533 -5.58 -25.46 -4.02
N SER A 534 -6.19 -24.33 -3.70
CA SER A 534 -6.83 -24.13 -2.42
C SER A 534 -8.35 -24.15 -2.59
N GLN A 535 -8.99 -25.12 -1.95
CA GLN A 535 -10.44 -25.25 -1.98
C GLN A 535 -11.10 -24.13 -1.18
N VAL A 536 -12.03 -23.43 -1.82
CA VAL A 536 -12.81 -22.34 -1.20
C VAL A 536 -14.05 -22.88 -0.49
N PHE A 537 -14.52 -24.06 -0.87
CA PHE A 537 -15.70 -24.70 -0.27
C PHE A 537 -15.49 -26.21 -0.12
N THR A 538 -16.32 -26.83 0.75
CA THR A 538 -16.27 -28.27 1.01
C THR A 538 -17.09 -29.03 -0.03
N ILE A 539 -16.47 -29.97 -0.75
CA ILE A 539 -17.16 -30.84 -1.68
C ILE A 539 -17.86 -31.95 -0.88
N SER A 540 -19.18 -32.04 -0.96
CA SER A 540 -19.97 -33.04 -0.27
C SER A 540 -19.79 -34.43 -0.86
N GLU A 541 -20.09 -35.49 -0.09
CA GLU A 541 -20.06 -36.86 -0.62
C GLU A 541 -21.09 -37.07 -1.75
N ALA A 542 -22.23 -36.40 -1.70
CA ALA A 542 -23.25 -36.43 -2.74
C ALA A 542 -22.75 -35.84 -4.07
N GLU A 543 -22.05 -34.71 -4.02
CA GLU A 543 -21.38 -34.13 -5.20
C GLU A 543 -20.28 -35.03 -5.73
N ARG A 544 -19.50 -35.70 -4.86
CA ARG A 544 -18.46 -36.64 -5.29
C ARG A 544 -19.05 -37.84 -6.00
N LYS A 545 -20.22 -38.35 -5.59
CA LYS A 545 -20.91 -39.44 -6.24
C LYS A 545 -21.49 -39.08 -7.59
N LYS A 546 -22.06 -37.86 -7.72
CA LYS A 546 -22.63 -37.31 -8.97
C LYS A 546 -21.57 -36.88 -9.99
N GLY A 547 -20.37 -36.61 -9.55
CA GLY A 547 -19.29 -36.01 -10.31
C GLY A 547 -19.01 -34.58 -9.77
N VAL A 548 -17.73 -34.30 -9.50
CA VAL A 548 -17.33 -32.95 -9.04
C VAL A 548 -17.41 -31.99 -10.22
N THR A 549 -18.17 -30.92 -10.08
CA THR A 549 -18.25 -29.84 -11.07
C THR A 549 -16.86 -29.23 -11.30
N SER A 550 -16.49 -28.99 -12.55
CA SER A 550 -15.19 -28.37 -12.89
C SER A 550 -15.15 -26.92 -12.38
N ASN A 551 -13.96 -26.37 -12.16
CA ASN A 551 -13.84 -24.96 -11.76
C ASN A 551 -14.39 -24.02 -12.85
N GLU A 552 -14.30 -24.40 -14.11
CA GLU A 552 -14.79 -23.62 -15.25
C GLU A 552 -16.31 -23.46 -15.24
N ASP A 553 -17.04 -24.51 -14.78
CA ASP A 553 -18.49 -24.55 -14.72
C ASP A 553 -19.09 -23.94 -13.42
N ARG A 554 -18.23 -23.42 -12.54
CA ARG A 554 -18.64 -22.79 -11.28
C ARG A 554 -18.68 -21.26 -11.40
N ASP A 555 -19.54 -20.65 -10.61
CA ASP A 555 -19.47 -19.21 -10.35
C ASP A 555 -18.06 -18.82 -9.88
N TRP A 556 -17.57 -17.66 -10.29
CA TRP A 556 -16.21 -17.22 -9.99
C TRP A 556 -15.86 -17.33 -8.50
N GLU A 557 -16.74 -16.88 -7.59
CA GLU A 557 -16.53 -16.90 -6.14
C GLU A 557 -16.41 -18.30 -5.53
N ARG A 558 -16.83 -19.34 -6.26
CA ARG A 558 -16.77 -20.74 -5.82
C ARG A 558 -15.63 -21.52 -6.45
N ARG A 559 -14.84 -20.91 -7.32
CA ARG A 559 -13.67 -21.54 -7.90
C ARG A 559 -12.57 -21.61 -6.87
N ASP A 560 -11.74 -22.62 -6.96
CA ASP A 560 -10.58 -22.80 -6.10
C ASP A 560 -9.53 -21.70 -6.39
N HIS A 561 -8.73 -21.31 -5.39
CA HIS A 561 -7.58 -20.44 -5.64
C HIS A 561 -6.46 -21.23 -6.30
N ALA A 562 -5.81 -20.63 -7.29
CA ALA A 562 -4.65 -21.18 -7.96
C ALA A 562 -3.36 -20.59 -7.40
N LEU A 563 -2.43 -21.45 -6.99
CA LEU A 563 -1.16 -21.02 -6.41
C LEU A 563 0.02 -21.71 -7.10
N PHE A 564 1.12 -20.99 -7.19
CA PHE A 564 2.39 -21.59 -7.59
C PHE A 564 3.55 -20.86 -6.92
N VAL A 565 4.50 -21.63 -6.43
CA VAL A 565 5.77 -21.12 -5.91
C VAL A 565 6.91 -21.77 -6.67
N CYS A 566 7.94 -21.00 -6.98
CA CYS A 566 9.12 -21.52 -7.67
C CYS A 566 10.36 -20.68 -7.39
N PHE A 567 11.50 -21.28 -7.65
CA PHE A 567 12.79 -20.59 -7.68
C PHE A 567 13.63 -21.08 -8.86
N ALA A 568 14.51 -20.26 -9.34
CA ALA A 568 15.50 -20.60 -10.36
C ALA A 568 16.75 -19.69 -10.28
N PRO A 569 17.90 -20.16 -10.88
CA PRO A 569 18.17 -21.52 -11.34
C PRO A 569 18.12 -22.54 -10.21
N TYR A 570 17.90 -23.81 -10.51
CA TYR A 570 17.86 -24.87 -9.49
C TYR A 570 19.19 -25.04 -8.76
N ASP A 571 20.31 -25.01 -9.50
CA ASP A 571 21.64 -25.25 -8.95
C ASP A 571 22.22 -24.05 -8.20
N ASP A 572 21.98 -22.81 -8.67
CA ASP A 572 22.36 -21.56 -8.01
C ASP A 572 21.14 -20.64 -7.89
N PRO A 573 20.29 -20.81 -6.88
CA PRO A 573 19.05 -20.05 -6.74
C PRO A 573 19.30 -18.53 -6.67
N LYS A 574 18.72 -17.79 -7.60
CA LYS A 574 18.79 -16.33 -7.67
C LYS A 574 17.46 -15.68 -7.33
N ILE A 575 16.37 -16.19 -7.91
CA ILE A 575 15.06 -15.59 -7.83
C ILE A 575 14.04 -16.60 -7.29
N ALA A 576 13.25 -16.18 -6.30
CA ALA A 576 12.07 -16.88 -5.83
C ALA A 576 10.82 -16.10 -6.25
N VAL A 577 9.79 -16.83 -6.68
CA VAL A 577 8.50 -16.25 -7.10
C VAL A 577 7.35 -16.98 -6.41
N SER A 578 6.39 -16.22 -5.89
CA SER A 578 5.08 -16.74 -5.50
C SER A 578 4.00 -16.05 -6.32
N VAL A 579 3.04 -16.82 -6.82
CA VAL A 579 1.85 -16.31 -7.51
C VAL A 579 0.61 -16.94 -6.89
N VAL A 580 -0.35 -16.08 -6.55
CA VAL A 580 -1.68 -16.48 -6.09
C VAL A 580 -2.70 -15.81 -6.99
N VAL A 581 -3.62 -16.62 -7.54
CA VAL A 581 -4.76 -16.16 -8.34
C VAL A 581 -6.03 -16.58 -7.61
N GLU A 582 -6.75 -15.59 -7.07
CA GLU A 582 -8.03 -15.85 -6.41
C GLU A 582 -9.02 -16.43 -7.41
N HIS A 583 -9.65 -17.53 -7.03
CA HIS A 583 -10.66 -18.20 -7.87
C HIS A 583 -10.18 -18.59 -9.28
N GLY A 584 -8.85 -18.71 -9.46
CA GLY A 584 -8.22 -19.02 -10.74
C GLY A 584 -8.26 -20.51 -11.12
N GLY A 585 -8.87 -21.36 -10.29
CA GLY A 585 -9.05 -22.79 -10.57
C GLY A 585 -7.82 -23.62 -10.23
N GLY A 586 -6.95 -23.88 -11.17
CA GLY A 586 -5.82 -24.81 -11.00
C GLY A 586 -4.45 -24.15 -10.97
N GLY A 587 -3.63 -24.46 -9.95
CA GLY A 587 -2.26 -23.92 -9.87
C GLY A 587 -1.38 -24.27 -11.06
N SER A 588 -1.56 -25.43 -11.66
CA SER A 588 -0.80 -25.90 -12.83
C SER A 588 -1.19 -25.20 -14.15
N THR A 589 -2.44 -24.78 -14.27
CA THR A 589 -2.99 -24.19 -15.50
C THR A 589 -2.96 -22.68 -15.50
N THR A 590 -3.12 -22.06 -14.34
CA THR A 590 -3.24 -20.61 -14.18
C THR A 590 -2.00 -19.98 -13.54
N ALA A 591 -1.63 -20.38 -12.31
CA ALA A 591 -0.55 -19.71 -11.58
C ALA A 591 0.86 -20.08 -12.10
N ALA A 592 1.09 -21.35 -12.50
CA ALA A 592 2.42 -21.79 -12.93
C ALA A 592 2.92 -21.11 -14.22
N PRO A 593 2.11 -20.92 -15.29
CA PRO A 593 2.55 -20.14 -16.46
C PRO A 593 2.89 -18.71 -16.12
N ILE A 594 2.08 -18.04 -15.26
CA ILE A 594 2.31 -16.65 -14.82
C ILE A 594 3.65 -16.54 -14.08
N ALA A 595 3.86 -17.43 -13.11
CA ALA A 595 5.09 -17.42 -12.32
C ALA A 595 6.34 -17.70 -13.17
N ARG A 596 6.28 -18.66 -14.13
CA ARG A 596 7.36 -18.90 -15.09
C ARG A 596 7.70 -17.66 -15.89
N ASP A 597 6.69 -16.97 -16.40
CA ASP A 597 6.89 -15.81 -17.27
C ASP A 597 7.55 -14.67 -16.49
N ILE A 598 7.09 -14.39 -15.26
CA ILE A 598 7.67 -13.40 -14.35
C ILE A 598 9.10 -13.81 -13.93
N LEU A 599 9.32 -15.07 -13.60
CA LEU A 599 10.62 -15.60 -13.23
C LEU A 599 11.65 -15.42 -14.35
N LEU A 600 11.29 -15.75 -15.60
CA LEU A 600 12.17 -15.56 -16.75
C LEU A 600 12.45 -14.08 -17.02
N GLN A 601 11.45 -13.21 -16.92
CA GLN A 601 11.64 -11.77 -17.05
C GLN A 601 12.68 -11.23 -16.06
N ALA A 602 12.62 -11.70 -14.80
CA ALA A 602 13.59 -11.33 -13.76
C ALA A 602 15.00 -11.88 -14.05
N LEU A 603 15.12 -13.14 -14.47
CA LEU A 603 16.41 -13.79 -14.70
C LEU A 603 17.15 -13.27 -15.93
N TYR A 604 16.43 -12.92 -17.00
CA TYR A 604 17.03 -12.33 -18.20
C TYR A 604 17.25 -10.82 -18.07
N ASN A 605 16.74 -10.20 -16.98
CA ASN A 605 16.76 -8.76 -16.79
C ASN A 605 16.27 -8.00 -18.04
N GLY A 606 15.21 -8.49 -18.65
CA GLY A 606 14.66 -7.98 -19.89
C GLY A 606 13.76 -9.01 -20.59
N THR A 607 13.54 -8.83 -21.91
CA THR A 607 12.67 -9.73 -22.68
C THR A 607 13.33 -11.11 -22.89
N PRO A 608 12.79 -12.20 -22.31
CA PRO A 608 13.34 -13.53 -22.50
C PRO A 608 13.16 -14.01 -23.94
N PRO A 609 14.11 -14.80 -24.51
CA PRO A 609 13.95 -15.36 -25.84
C PRO A 609 12.83 -16.40 -25.87
N LEU A 610 12.10 -16.49 -26.98
CA LEU A 610 11.00 -17.45 -27.12
C LEU A 610 11.44 -18.92 -26.96
N THR A 611 12.72 -19.20 -27.20
CA THR A 611 13.31 -20.53 -27.01
C THR A 611 13.32 -20.99 -25.58
N ALA A 612 13.28 -20.07 -24.59
CA ALA A 612 13.18 -20.39 -23.19
C ALA A 612 11.82 -21.00 -22.78
N TYR A 613 10.83 -20.89 -23.67
CA TYR A 613 9.45 -21.34 -23.42
C TYR A 613 9.09 -22.60 -24.18
N PRO A 614 8.14 -23.43 -23.67
CA PRO A 614 7.58 -24.54 -24.40
C PRO A 614 7.00 -24.10 -25.75
N VAL A 615 7.21 -24.90 -26.80
CA VAL A 615 6.83 -24.56 -28.18
C VAL A 615 5.37 -24.10 -28.29
N LYS A 616 4.46 -24.78 -27.57
CA LYS A 616 3.02 -24.47 -27.58
C LYS A 616 2.68 -23.08 -27.05
N ASP A 617 3.52 -22.49 -26.18
CA ASP A 617 3.27 -21.21 -25.52
C ASP A 617 3.88 -20.03 -26.28
N ARG A 618 4.84 -20.28 -27.20
CA ARG A 618 5.66 -19.24 -27.85
C ARG A 618 4.85 -18.17 -28.59
N ALA A 619 3.78 -18.57 -29.27
CA ALA A 619 2.92 -17.61 -29.99
C ALA A 619 2.22 -16.65 -29.04
N THR A 620 1.67 -17.17 -27.93
CA THR A 620 1.02 -16.35 -26.88
C THR A 620 2.04 -15.44 -26.21
N ILE A 621 3.21 -15.98 -25.85
CA ILE A 621 4.28 -15.20 -25.22
C ILE A 621 4.79 -14.08 -26.14
N SER A 622 4.99 -14.37 -27.43
CA SER A 622 5.39 -13.35 -28.40
C SER A 622 4.41 -12.17 -28.44
N LYS A 623 3.10 -12.47 -28.45
CA LYS A 623 2.07 -11.43 -28.42
C LYS A 623 2.13 -10.61 -27.13
N GLN A 624 2.25 -11.26 -25.97
CA GLN A 624 2.36 -10.59 -24.67
C GLN A 624 3.61 -9.71 -24.58
N GLN A 625 4.75 -10.19 -25.06
CA GLN A 625 6.00 -9.41 -25.09
C GLN A 625 5.89 -8.18 -26.00
N THR A 626 5.20 -8.29 -27.13
CA THR A 626 4.96 -7.15 -28.03
C THR A 626 4.06 -6.12 -27.34
N GLN A 627 2.94 -6.54 -26.77
CA GLN A 627 2.04 -5.66 -26.04
C GLN A 627 2.76 -4.93 -24.89
N PHE A 628 3.57 -5.64 -24.12
CA PHE A 628 4.33 -5.02 -23.03
C PHE A 628 5.36 -4.00 -23.53
N LYS A 629 6.03 -4.26 -24.65
CA LYS A 629 6.96 -3.31 -25.27
C LYS A 629 6.29 -2.01 -25.72
N GLU A 630 5.03 -2.06 -26.13
CA GLU A 630 4.25 -0.89 -26.52
C GLU A 630 3.77 -0.08 -25.30
N ILE A 631 3.46 -0.76 -24.19
CA ILE A 631 2.99 -0.13 -22.96
C ILE A 631 4.12 0.53 -22.17
N LEU A 632 5.29 -0.09 -22.09
CA LEU A 632 6.39 0.33 -21.24
C LEU A 632 6.90 1.77 -21.49
N PRO A 633 7.06 2.27 -22.74
CA PRO A 633 7.44 3.66 -22.99
C PRO A 633 6.38 4.65 -22.51
N ARG A 634 5.10 4.35 -22.70
CA ARG A 634 3.96 5.18 -22.29
C ARG A 634 3.89 5.29 -20.76
N LEU A 635 4.13 4.19 -20.05
CA LEU A 635 4.25 4.19 -18.58
C LEU A 635 5.40 5.10 -18.10
N LYS A 636 6.53 5.10 -18.80
CA LYS A 636 7.69 5.92 -18.45
C LYS A 636 7.50 7.41 -18.77
N SER A 637 6.70 7.75 -19.79
CA SER A 637 6.36 9.15 -20.10
C SER A 637 5.30 9.73 -19.17
N GLY A 638 4.64 8.91 -18.34
CA GLY A 638 3.56 9.33 -17.46
C GLY A 638 2.24 9.56 -18.19
N GLU A 639 2.12 9.08 -19.42
CA GLU A 639 0.84 9.02 -20.13
C GLU A 639 -0.08 7.99 -19.46
N ASN A 640 -1.33 8.39 -19.16
CA ASN A 640 -2.33 7.48 -18.62
C ASN A 640 -2.54 6.32 -19.59
N VAL A 641 -2.05 5.16 -19.24
CA VAL A 641 -2.41 3.91 -19.90
C VAL A 641 -3.63 3.40 -19.16
N GLU A 642 -4.82 3.70 -19.67
CA GLU A 642 -6.03 3.01 -19.26
C GLU A 642 -5.85 1.53 -19.59
N THR A 643 -5.84 0.70 -18.54
CA THR A 643 -5.79 -0.78 -18.63
C THR A 643 -7.13 -1.34 -19.02
#